data_769ddf1578f703e19fba8dc78925000a
#
_entry.id   769ddf1578f703e19fba8dc78925000a
#
_cell.length_a   1.000
_cell.length_b   1.000
_cell.length_c   1.000
_cell.angle_alpha   90.00
_cell.angle_beta   90.00
_cell.angle_gamma   90.00
#
_symmetry.space_group_name_H-M   'P 1'
#
loop_
_entity.id
_entity.type
_entity.pdbx_description
1 polymer ?
#
loop_
_entity_poly.entity_id
_entity_poly.type
_entity_poly.pdbx_seq_one_letter_code
_entity_poly.pdbx_strand_id
1 'polypeptide(L)'
;EHLSVSTTCAYCGVGCGVKATPRGDGGFDIAGDAAHPANFGRLCVKGSALGETIGLEGRLLHPMLRSAEGLQQVSWDTALDHVADRWRAIVDEHGPDSVAFYVSGQLLTEDYYVANKLMKGYVGSANIDTNSRLCMSSAVAGHKRAFGEDIVPVHYDDLELADMVVLVGSNLAWCHPILFQRLTRAKEARPDMKIVVVDPRRTATCELADLHLPVKPGTDVWLFNGLLNYLARIGAVDPEFVAAHTNGLADALAAASLTPEEVAKVCRVNLPDLMNFYESFASTAKVITGFSMGVNQSGAGTDKVNSIINCHLIGGRIGKPGTGPFSITGQPNAMGGREVGGLANMLAAHMDLDNAAHRDAVQTFWNSPRIASAVGLKAVDLFNAIESGRVKAVWVIATNPVVSMPNADQVRRALSRCELVVSSDVVLATDTNAHAHVLLPALAWGEKDGTVTNSERRISRQRAFLPAPGEARPDWQILSQFARRLGYSGFDYTSARDIFVEHAALSAWRNDASGIPRAFNIGALGSLDATGYDALVPTQWPVPAGQAAPARPFADRRFSHADGKARFVPTPPRAPANALDQDFPIALNTGRVRDQWHTMTRTGRAPRLGDHISESFVDMHPQDALLCGVKEGELARISSHWGAMIARVQHGGGIARGSAFVPIHWNNQTASDARVGAVVNPVVDPVSGEPEFKHTPVRIDRFPVKWHGFILSRTDLDLDSLAYWTRVQGKDFARYELAGRNNIEDFGHWARELLGVTDDDPDWLEYADKSEGVYRAVHLVNDRIEQCIFISPRLDLPARSWLSGLFALENLEAADRAAVLAGRAIEQGADTGPTVCSCFGVGRNTICNAIRDKDLKTAAEVTACVKAGGNCGSCVPEIKQLLLVTRVAEEA
;
A
#
# COMPACT_ATOMS: atom_id res chain seq x y z
N GLU A 1 -2.62 -30.20 -22.32
CA GLU A 1 -1.86 -29.29 -21.41
C GLU A 1 -2.49 -27.90 -21.50
N HIS A 2 -3.13 -27.41 -20.42
CA HIS A 2 -3.61 -26.04 -20.36
C HIS A 2 -2.39 -25.12 -20.33
N LEU A 3 -2.27 -24.23 -21.33
CA LEU A 3 -1.16 -23.28 -21.40
C LEU A 3 -1.28 -22.29 -20.24
N SER A 4 -0.28 -22.30 -19.33
CA SER A 4 -0.14 -21.31 -18.29
C SER A 4 0.30 -19.98 -18.87
N VAL A 5 -0.24 -18.87 -18.36
CA VAL A 5 0.16 -17.51 -18.73
C VAL A 5 1.07 -16.93 -17.65
N SER A 6 2.28 -16.49 -18.06
CA SER A 6 3.19 -15.73 -17.20
C SER A 6 2.78 -14.27 -17.18
N THR A 7 2.56 -13.73 -15.99
CA THR A 7 2.16 -12.34 -15.75
C THR A 7 2.82 -11.82 -14.46
N THR A 8 2.39 -10.70 -13.94
CA THR A 8 2.92 -10.08 -12.70
C THR A 8 1.87 -9.99 -11.62
N CYS A 9 2.30 -9.99 -10.36
CA CYS A 9 1.45 -9.77 -9.21
C CYS A 9 0.87 -8.35 -9.21
N ALA A 10 -0.39 -8.21 -8.78
CA ALA A 10 -1.12 -6.94 -8.75
C ALA A 10 -0.83 -6.05 -7.52
N TYR A 11 0.03 -6.49 -6.59
CA TYR A 11 0.14 -5.83 -5.29
C TYR A 11 1.39 -4.95 -5.15
N CYS A 12 2.42 -5.41 -4.47
CA CYS A 12 3.49 -4.51 -4.07
C CYS A 12 4.57 -4.31 -5.15
N GLY A 13 5.43 -3.33 -4.91
CA GLY A 13 6.53 -2.94 -5.78
C GLY A 13 7.67 -3.95 -5.91
N VAL A 14 7.59 -5.12 -5.27
CA VAL A 14 8.52 -6.23 -5.56
C VAL A 14 8.37 -6.69 -7.02
N GLY A 15 7.15 -6.64 -7.57
CA GLY A 15 6.91 -6.99 -8.96
C GLY A 15 7.11 -8.48 -9.23
N CYS A 16 6.59 -9.34 -8.35
CA CYS A 16 6.71 -10.79 -8.46
C CYS A 16 6.12 -11.32 -9.76
N GLY A 17 6.84 -12.22 -10.42
CA GLY A 17 6.31 -13.01 -11.53
C GLY A 17 5.33 -14.07 -11.05
N VAL A 18 4.25 -14.23 -11.80
CA VAL A 18 3.11 -15.12 -11.49
C VAL A 18 2.79 -15.95 -12.72
N LYS A 19 2.42 -17.19 -12.50
CA LYS A 19 1.81 -18.08 -13.51
C LYS A 19 0.35 -18.34 -13.19
N ALA A 20 -0.52 -18.02 -14.13
CA ALA A 20 -1.95 -18.31 -14.09
C ALA A 20 -2.23 -19.54 -14.96
N THR A 21 -2.71 -20.61 -14.33
CA THR A 21 -3.03 -21.87 -15.03
C THR A 21 -4.53 -22.11 -14.96
N PRO A 22 -5.24 -22.26 -16.10
CA PRO A 22 -6.67 -22.53 -16.09
C PRO A 22 -6.99 -23.84 -15.37
N ARG A 23 -8.07 -23.85 -14.62
CA ARG A 23 -8.67 -25.04 -14.00
C ARG A 23 -9.91 -25.47 -14.79
N GLY A 24 -10.30 -26.74 -14.63
CA GLY A 24 -11.49 -27.29 -15.29
C GLY A 24 -12.82 -26.70 -14.83
N ASP A 25 -12.86 -26.00 -13.71
CA ASP A 25 -14.02 -25.30 -13.13
C ASP A 25 -14.17 -23.84 -13.59
N GLY A 26 -13.35 -23.40 -14.55
CA GLY A 26 -13.33 -22.02 -15.04
C GLY A 26 -12.51 -21.04 -14.17
N GLY A 27 -11.95 -21.51 -13.05
CA GLY A 27 -11.04 -20.74 -12.22
C GLY A 27 -9.58 -20.85 -12.68
N PHE A 28 -8.69 -20.24 -11.92
CA PHE A 28 -7.25 -20.26 -12.18
C PHE A 28 -6.45 -20.61 -10.95
N ASP A 29 -5.49 -21.49 -11.11
CA ASP A 29 -4.44 -21.71 -10.13
C ASP A 29 -3.35 -20.66 -10.30
N ILE A 30 -2.99 -20.02 -9.21
CA ILE A 30 -1.97 -18.97 -9.20
C ILE A 30 -0.74 -19.48 -8.44
N ALA A 31 0.39 -19.52 -9.15
CA ALA A 31 1.69 -19.89 -8.61
C ALA A 31 2.73 -18.83 -8.94
N GLY A 32 3.84 -18.82 -8.22
CA GLY A 32 4.97 -17.95 -8.55
C GLY A 32 5.70 -18.45 -9.80
N ASP A 33 6.19 -17.51 -10.63
CA ASP A 33 7.02 -17.84 -11.77
C ASP A 33 8.48 -18.06 -11.33
N ALA A 34 8.95 -19.29 -11.41
CA ALA A 34 10.30 -19.67 -11.00
C ALA A 34 11.39 -18.99 -11.85
N ALA A 35 11.08 -18.60 -13.07
CA ALA A 35 12.01 -17.91 -13.96
C ALA A 35 12.09 -16.40 -13.72
N HIS A 36 11.16 -15.82 -12.94
CA HIS A 36 11.15 -14.38 -12.70
C HIS A 36 12.18 -13.98 -11.64
N PRO A 37 13.12 -13.06 -11.94
CA PRO A 37 14.26 -12.75 -11.08
C PRO A 37 13.91 -11.97 -9.80
N ALA A 38 12.68 -11.44 -9.68
CA ALA A 38 12.26 -10.76 -8.45
C ALA A 38 11.93 -11.75 -7.32
N ASN A 39 11.30 -12.88 -7.64
CA ASN A 39 10.72 -13.77 -6.63
C ASN A 39 11.10 -15.25 -6.76
N PHE A 40 11.70 -15.69 -7.87
CA PHE A 40 12.13 -17.08 -8.08
C PHE A 40 11.05 -18.11 -7.68
N GLY A 41 9.81 -17.87 -8.11
CA GLY A 41 8.67 -18.78 -7.87
C GLY A 41 8.01 -18.62 -6.50
N ARG A 42 8.47 -17.74 -5.61
CA ARG A 42 7.86 -17.53 -4.31
C ARG A 42 6.79 -16.45 -4.37
N LEU A 43 5.72 -16.64 -3.60
CA LEU A 43 4.67 -15.65 -3.41
C LEU A 43 4.38 -15.47 -1.91
N CYS A 44 3.98 -14.25 -1.54
CA CYS A 44 3.44 -13.99 -0.21
C CYS A 44 1.96 -14.43 -0.15
N VAL A 45 1.35 -14.32 1.04
CA VAL A 45 -0.05 -14.69 1.26
C VAL A 45 -1.00 -13.98 0.29
N LYS A 46 -0.81 -12.67 0.04
CA LYS A 46 -1.64 -11.90 -0.90
C LYS A 46 -1.48 -12.39 -2.34
N GLY A 47 -0.23 -12.58 -2.78
CA GLY A 47 0.07 -13.09 -4.12
C GLY A 47 -0.49 -14.48 -4.37
N SER A 48 -0.43 -15.37 -3.39
CA SER A 48 -0.99 -16.73 -3.48
C SER A 48 -2.53 -16.73 -3.48
N ALA A 49 -3.18 -15.67 -3.01
CA ALA A 49 -4.63 -15.52 -2.97
C ALA A 49 -5.20 -14.78 -4.21
N LEU A 50 -4.38 -14.39 -5.17
CA LEU A 50 -4.84 -13.62 -6.34
C LEU A 50 -5.97 -14.32 -7.12
N GLY A 51 -5.93 -15.65 -7.23
CA GLY A 51 -6.98 -16.43 -7.91
C GLY A 51 -8.36 -16.30 -7.27
N GLU A 52 -8.44 -15.97 -5.97
CA GLU A 52 -9.71 -15.76 -5.25
C GLU A 52 -10.30 -14.37 -5.52
N THR A 53 -9.59 -13.49 -6.19
CA THR A 53 -9.99 -12.10 -6.41
C THR A 53 -10.54 -11.80 -7.81
N ILE A 54 -10.65 -12.80 -8.68
CA ILE A 54 -10.99 -12.64 -10.12
C ILE A 54 -12.48 -12.79 -10.45
N GLY A 55 -13.37 -12.86 -9.48
CA GLY A 55 -14.82 -12.95 -9.71
C GLY A 55 -15.45 -11.63 -10.22
N LEU A 56 -16.73 -11.72 -10.61
CA LEU A 56 -17.50 -10.58 -11.16
C LEU A 56 -18.43 -9.92 -10.13
N GLU A 57 -18.52 -10.43 -8.93
CA GLU A 57 -19.34 -9.85 -7.87
C GLU A 57 -18.92 -8.40 -7.57
N GLY A 58 -19.88 -7.48 -7.49
CA GLY A 58 -19.63 -6.07 -7.21
C GLY A 58 -18.85 -5.31 -8.30
N ARG A 59 -18.64 -5.93 -9.48
CA ARG A 59 -17.91 -5.30 -10.60
C ARG A 59 -18.76 -4.22 -11.28
N LEU A 60 -18.08 -3.17 -11.72
CA LEU A 60 -18.62 -2.19 -12.66
C LEU A 60 -18.45 -2.76 -14.08
N LEU A 61 -19.56 -3.10 -14.76
CA LEU A 61 -19.57 -3.80 -16.05
C LEU A 61 -20.02 -2.94 -17.22
N HIS A 62 -20.71 -1.84 -16.94
CA HIS A 62 -21.28 -0.93 -17.95
C HIS A 62 -21.03 0.52 -17.56
N PRO A 63 -20.89 1.45 -18.53
CA PRO A 63 -20.86 2.88 -18.22
C PRO A 63 -22.13 3.33 -17.51
N MET A 64 -21.99 4.18 -16.50
CA MET A 64 -23.10 4.67 -15.69
C MET A 64 -23.08 6.20 -15.64
N LEU A 65 -24.24 6.82 -15.75
CA LEU A 65 -24.44 8.24 -15.46
C LEU A 65 -25.33 8.40 -14.22
N ARG A 66 -24.98 9.34 -13.38
CA ARG A 66 -25.79 9.70 -12.21
C ARG A 66 -26.84 10.74 -12.59
N SER A 67 -28.08 10.42 -12.29
CA SER A 67 -29.24 11.31 -12.42
C SER A 67 -29.86 11.55 -11.03
N ALA A 68 -30.96 12.30 -11.00
CA ALA A 68 -31.79 12.46 -9.79
C ALA A 68 -32.40 11.13 -9.31
N GLU A 69 -32.56 10.17 -10.21
CA GLU A 69 -33.12 8.83 -9.92
C GLU A 69 -32.03 7.80 -9.54
N GLY A 70 -30.77 8.23 -9.47
CA GLY A 70 -29.62 7.38 -9.16
C GLY A 70 -28.71 7.10 -10.37
N LEU A 71 -27.90 6.06 -10.27
CA LEU A 71 -27.00 5.61 -11.35
C LEU A 71 -27.78 4.85 -12.42
N GLN A 72 -27.63 5.26 -13.67
CA GLN A 72 -28.27 4.64 -14.82
C GLN A 72 -27.25 4.15 -15.82
N GLN A 73 -27.42 2.92 -16.31
CA GLN A 73 -26.60 2.37 -17.36
C GLN A 73 -26.84 3.11 -18.68
N VAL A 74 -25.74 3.45 -19.36
CA VAL A 74 -25.73 4.11 -20.66
C VAL A 74 -24.73 3.45 -21.61
N SER A 75 -24.79 3.81 -22.90
CA SER A 75 -23.75 3.36 -23.83
C SER A 75 -22.44 4.10 -23.61
N TRP A 76 -21.34 3.51 -24.08
CA TRP A 76 -20.03 4.18 -24.07
C TRP A 76 -20.05 5.53 -24.82
N ASP A 77 -20.72 5.59 -25.96
CA ASP A 77 -20.82 6.84 -26.72
C ASP A 77 -21.52 7.91 -25.90
N THR A 78 -22.68 7.58 -25.30
CA THR A 78 -23.39 8.51 -24.43
C THR A 78 -22.51 8.99 -23.25
N ALA A 79 -21.82 8.08 -22.59
CA ALA A 79 -20.97 8.43 -21.45
C ALA A 79 -19.80 9.31 -21.85
N LEU A 80 -19.05 8.93 -22.88
CA LEU A 80 -17.85 9.66 -23.32
C LEU A 80 -18.19 11.00 -23.98
N ASP A 81 -19.29 11.08 -24.73
CA ASP A 81 -19.79 12.34 -25.29
C ASP A 81 -20.16 13.31 -24.17
N HIS A 82 -20.87 12.83 -23.15
CA HIS A 82 -21.22 13.63 -21.98
C HIS A 82 -19.97 14.17 -21.27
N VAL A 83 -18.96 13.31 -21.02
CA VAL A 83 -17.71 13.73 -20.38
C VAL A 83 -16.97 14.74 -21.26
N ALA A 84 -16.85 14.49 -22.57
CA ALA A 84 -16.14 15.34 -23.49
C ALA A 84 -16.78 16.74 -23.62
N ASP A 85 -18.10 16.80 -23.73
CA ASP A 85 -18.84 18.06 -23.85
C ASP A 85 -18.71 18.91 -22.57
N ARG A 86 -18.89 18.28 -21.40
CA ARG A 86 -18.74 18.94 -20.10
C ARG A 86 -17.30 19.40 -19.88
N TRP A 87 -16.34 18.54 -20.19
CA TRP A 87 -14.91 18.86 -20.04
C TRP A 87 -14.50 20.03 -20.94
N ARG A 88 -14.92 20.00 -22.19
CA ARG A 88 -14.65 21.08 -23.14
C ARG A 88 -15.24 22.41 -22.67
N ALA A 89 -16.49 22.39 -22.25
CA ALA A 89 -17.18 23.59 -21.74
C ALA A 89 -16.42 24.21 -20.54
N ILE A 90 -15.98 23.36 -19.59
CA ILE A 90 -15.21 23.81 -18.43
C ILE A 90 -13.84 24.41 -18.85
N VAL A 91 -13.14 23.76 -19.76
CA VAL A 91 -11.84 24.26 -20.25
C VAL A 91 -11.99 25.55 -21.04
N ASP A 92 -13.02 25.66 -21.90
CA ASP A 92 -13.28 26.86 -22.71
C ASP A 92 -13.63 28.07 -21.83
N GLU A 93 -14.37 27.87 -20.74
CA GLU A 93 -14.76 28.94 -19.82
C GLU A 93 -13.67 29.30 -18.81
N HIS A 94 -12.94 28.31 -18.26
CA HIS A 94 -12.08 28.50 -17.09
C HIS A 94 -10.59 28.19 -17.37
N GLY A 95 -10.26 27.74 -18.58
CA GLY A 95 -8.89 27.41 -18.96
C GLY A 95 -8.47 25.97 -18.59
N PRO A 96 -7.31 25.53 -19.08
CA PRO A 96 -6.86 24.14 -18.96
C PRO A 96 -6.55 23.69 -17.51
N ASP A 97 -6.24 24.60 -16.61
CA ASP A 97 -5.94 24.27 -15.21
C ASP A 97 -7.19 24.11 -14.34
N SER A 98 -8.39 24.27 -14.92
CA SER A 98 -9.67 24.02 -14.25
C SER A 98 -10.07 22.55 -14.24
N VAL A 99 -9.31 21.69 -14.89
CA VAL A 99 -9.55 20.25 -14.97
C VAL A 99 -8.34 19.46 -14.47
N ALA A 100 -8.55 18.25 -13.99
CA ALA A 100 -7.48 17.44 -13.44
C ALA A 100 -7.72 15.94 -13.60
N PHE A 101 -6.62 15.17 -13.60
CA PHE A 101 -6.62 13.73 -13.41
C PHE A 101 -6.00 13.39 -12.05
N TYR A 102 -6.57 12.41 -11.36
CA TYR A 102 -5.97 11.77 -10.19
C TYR A 102 -5.88 10.27 -10.43
N VAL A 103 -4.67 9.81 -10.68
CA VAL A 103 -4.38 8.46 -11.19
C VAL A 103 -3.69 7.59 -10.13
N SER A 104 -3.19 6.42 -10.51
CA SER A 104 -2.75 5.41 -9.55
C SER A 104 -1.50 4.65 -10.00
N GLY A 105 -0.62 4.31 -9.06
CA GLY A 105 0.46 3.34 -9.24
C GLY A 105 0.00 1.89 -9.44
N GLN A 106 -1.32 1.67 -9.51
CA GLN A 106 -1.94 0.40 -9.92
C GLN A 106 -2.17 0.32 -11.44
N LEU A 107 -2.09 1.43 -12.15
CA LEU A 107 -2.19 1.47 -13.61
C LEU A 107 -0.98 0.82 -14.26
N LEU A 108 -1.18 0.26 -15.46
CA LEU A 108 -0.06 -0.16 -16.29
C LEU A 108 0.68 1.07 -16.87
N THR A 109 1.92 0.89 -17.25
CA THR A 109 2.75 1.97 -17.81
C THR A 109 2.07 2.64 -19.01
N GLU A 110 1.44 1.85 -19.86
CA GLU A 110 0.73 2.30 -21.06
C GLU A 110 -0.48 3.17 -20.72
N ASP A 111 -1.25 2.80 -19.69
CA ASP A 111 -2.39 3.59 -19.21
C ASP A 111 -1.91 4.96 -18.67
N TYR A 112 -0.88 4.95 -17.87
CA TYR A 112 -0.24 6.14 -17.32
C TYR A 112 0.30 7.07 -18.40
N TYR A 113 0.96 6.49 -19.41
CA TYR A 113 1.53 7.24 -20.53
C TYR A 113 0.46 8.04 -21.27
N VAL A 114 -0.65 7.39 -21.63
CA VAL A 114 -1.75 8.04 -22.35
C VAL A 114 -2.36 9.17 -21.52
N ALA A 115 -2.58 8.95 -20.22
CA ALA A 115 -3.11 9.96 -19.31
C ALA A 115 -2.22 11.21 -19.26
N ASN A 116 -0.91 11.01 -19.11
CA ASN A 116 0.07 12.10 -19.07
C ASN A 116 0.19 12.85 -20.41
N LYS A 117 0.27 12.10 -21.50
CA LYS A 117 0.31 12.68 -22.85
C LYS A 117 -0.90 13.56 -23.10
N LEU A 118 -2.10 13.08 -22.77
CA LEU A 118 -3.33 13.83 -22.93
C LEU A 118 -3.32 15.15 -22.13
N MET A 119 -3.05 15.07 -20.83
CA MET A 119 -3.10 16.26 -19.98
C MET A 119 -1.99 17.26 -20.29
N LYS A 120 -0.75 16.81 -20.32
CA LYS A 120 0.41 17.72 -20.45
C LYS A 120 0.65 18.18 -21.86
N GLY A 121 0.37 17.34 -22.87
CA GLY A 121 0.65 17.64 -24.28
C GLY A 121 -0.52 18.21 -25.06
N TYR A 122 -1.75 17.91 -24.68
CA TYR A 122 -2.93 18.26 -25.47
C TYR A 122 -3.90 19.20 -24.74
N VAL A 123 -4.27 18.89 -23.53
CA VAL A 123 -5.02 19.82 -22.67
C VAL A 123 -4.14 21.01 -22.27
N GLY A 124 -2.87 20.78 -22.04
CA GLY A 124 -1.90 21.81 -21.71
C GLY A 124 -1.83 22.16 -20.24
N SER A 125 -2.26 21.22 -19.37
CA SER A 125 -2.19 21.34 -17.91
C SER A 125 -1.36 20.22 -17.32
N ALA A 126 -0.60 20.54 -16.28
CA ALA A 126 0.09 19.55 -15.46
C ALA A 126 -0.74 19.11 -14.25
N ASN A 127 -2.03 19.42 -14.18
CA ASN A 127 -2.93 18.96 -13.14
C ASN A 127 -3.28 17.47 -13.33
N ILE A 128 -2.25 16.65 -13.32
CA ILE A 128 -2.33 15.20 -13.21
C ILE A 128 -1.39 14.75 -12.11
N ASP A 129 -1.96 14.24 -11.01
CA ASP A 129 -1.20 13.67 -9.92
C ASP A 129 -1.72 12.27 -9.59
N THR A 130 -1.10 11.60 -8.67
CA THR A 130 -1.28 10.17 -8.46
C THR A 130 -1.20 9.83 -6.98
N ASN A 131 -1.79 8.71 -6.58
CA ASN A 131 -1.59 8.19 -5.23
C ASN A 131 -0.13 7.77 -4.96
N SER A 132 0.72 7.65 -5.98
CA SER A 132 2.17 7.50 -5.81
C SER A 132 2.81 8.72 -5.15
N ARG A 133 2.18 9.90 -5.22
CA ARG A 133 2.53 11.09 -4.43
C ARG A 133 2.49 10.81 -2.93
N LEU A 134 1.54 9.99 -2.50
CA LEU A 134 1.32 9.62 -1.10
C LEU A 134 2.23 8.49 -0.62
N CYS A 135 3.06 7.92 -1.50
CA CYS A 135 3.81 6.71 -1.26
C CYS A 135 5.32 6.97 -1.15
N MET A 136 5.96 7.38 -2.23
CA MET A 136 7.42 7.48 -2.34
C MET A 136 7.88 8.74 -3.09
N SER A 137 7.11 9.79 -3.12
CA SER A 137 7.48 11.03 -3.83
C SER A 137 8.65 11.77 -3.15
N SER A 138 8.84 11.61 -1.86
CA SER A 138 10.02 12.12 -1.15
C SER A 138 11.32 11.46 -1.63
N ALA A 139 11.28 10.16 -1.93
CA ALA A 139 12.41 9.47 -2.55
C ALA A 139 12.70 10.01 -3.96
N VAL A 140 11.67 10.26 -4.78
CA VAL A 140 11.83 10.88 -6.10
C VAL A 140 12.54 12.23 -5.98
N ALA A 141 12.05 13.11 -5.11
CA ALA A 141 12.64 14.43 -4.89
C ALA A 141 14.06 14.34 -4.32
N GLY A 142 14.31 13.44 -3.39
CA GLY A 142 15.62 13.21 -2.79
C GLY A 142 16.66 12.69 -3.80
N HIS A 143 16.28 11.75 -4.65
CA HIS A 143 17.13 11.25 -5.73
C HIS A 143 17.47 12.38 -6.72
N LYS A 144 16.49 13.18 -7.15
CA LYS A 144 16.73 14.32 -8.05
C LYS A 144 17.68 15.34 -7.44
N ARG A 145 17.54 15.68 -6.15
CA ARG A 145 18.44 16.62 -5.47
C ARG A 145 19.87 16.07 -5.39
N ALA A 146 20.02 14.77 -5.08
CA ALA A 146 21.34 14.17 -4.90
C ALA A 146 21.99 13.73 -6.21
N PHE A 147 21.24 13.17 -7.15
CA PHE A 147 21.78 12.52 -8.35
C PHE A 147 21.47 13.27 -9.65
N GLY A 148 20.56 14.24 -9.62
CA GLY A 148 20.09 14.98 -10.80
C GLY A 148 18.93 14.31 -11.54
N GLU A 149 18.61 13.08 -11.22
CA GLU A 149 17.53 12.27 -11.81
C GLU A 149 16.96 11.30 -10.77
N ASP A 150 15.73 10.85 -10.97
CA ASP A 150 15.10 9.87 -10.10
C ASP A 150 15.59 8.46 -10.43
N ILE A 151 16.65 8.04 -9.78
CA ILE A 151 17.30 6.73 -10.01
C ILE A 151 17.46 5.98 -8.69
N VAL A 152 16.96 4.77 -8.65
CA VAL A 152 17.25 3.79 -7.60
C VAL A 152 18.55 3.06 -7.97
N PRO A 153 19.66 3.24 -7.23
CA PRO A 153 20.97 2.79 -7.69
C PRO A 153 21.27 1.31 -7.40
N VAL A 154 20.37 0.59 -6.74
CA VAL A 154 20.58 -0.78 -6.26
C VAL A 154 19.68 -1.78 -6.96
N HIS A 155 20.02 -3.05 -6.86
CA HIS A 155 19.28 -4.22 -7.32
C HIS A 155 18.80 -5.05 -6.13
N TYR A 156 17.84 -5.94 -6.32
CA TYR A 156 17.40 -6.86 -5.24
C TYR A 156 18.52 -7.78 -4.79
N ASP A 157 19.39 -8.21 -5.70
CA ASP A 157 20.55 -9.05 -5.38
C ASP A 157 21.53 -8.36 -4.41
N ASP A 158 21.56 -7.03 -4.41
CA ASP A 158 22.41 -6.27 -3.48
C ASP A 158 22.01 -6.50 -2.01
N LEU A 159 20.75 -6.77 -1.71
CA LEU A 159 20.31 -7.17 -0.37
C LEU A 159 20.96 -8.48 0.10
N GLU A 160 21.21 -9.39 -0.83
CA GLU A 160 21.84 -10.68 -0.55
C GLU A 160 23.39 -10.58 -0.53
N LEU A 161 23.95 -9.59 -1.23
CA LEU A 161 25.39 -9.34 -1.31
C LEU A 161 25.91 -8.45 -0.18
N ALA A 162 25.04 -7.69 0.47
CA ALA A 162 25.39 -6.77 1.54
C ALA A 162 25.91 -7.53 2.78
N ASP A 163 26.85 -6.93 3.50
CA ASP A 163 27.32 -7.42 4.80
C ASP A 163 26.54 -6.76 5.94
N MET A 164 25.89 -5.64 5.66
CA MET A 164 24.98 -4.96 6.57
C MET A 164 23.75 -4.42 5.79
N VAL A 165 22.57 -4.65 6.31
CA VAL A 165 21.33 -4.04 5.82
C VAL A 165 20.68 -3.24 6.92
N VAL A 166 20.45 -1.96 6.66
CA VAL A 166 19.70 -1.05 7.54
C VAL A 166 18.32 -0.85 6.93
N LEU A 167 17.26 -1.16 7.66
CA LEU A 167 15.88 -0.97 7.24
C LEU A 167 15.26 0.18 8.03
N VAL A 168 14.90 1.25 7.33
CA VAL A 168 14.43 2.50 7.96
C VAL A 168 12.98 2.75 7.57
N GLY A 169 12.09 2.79 8.56
CA GLY A 169 10.67 3.02 8.32
C GLY A 169 10.08 2.06 7.30
N SER A 170 10.53 0.80 7.34
CA SER A 170 10.15 -0.24 6.39
C SER A 170 9.80 -1.54 7.13
N ASN A 171 8.51 -1.82 7.27
CA ASN A 171 8.06 -3.14 7.72
C ASN A 171 8.13 -4.13 6.54
N LEU A 172 9.34 -4.51 6.18
CA LEU A 172 9.64 -5.32 4.98
C LEU A 172 8.90 -6.66 5.01
N ALA A 173 8.77 -7.26 6.19
CA ALA A 173 8.07 -8.54 6.38
C ALA A 173 6.60 -8.50 5.92
N TRP A 174 5.93 -7.36 6.06
CA TRP A 174 4.51 -7.20 5.69
C TRP A 174 4.31 -6.45 4.37
N CYS A 175 5.16 -5.46 4.10
CA CYS A 175 4.98 -4.58 2.94
C CYS A 175 5.64 -5.10 1.67
N HIS A 176 6.77 -5.81 1.81
CA HIS A 176 7.54 -6.41 0.71
C HIS A 176 8.00 -7.84 1.08
N PRO A 177 7.07 -8.77 1.31
CA PRO A 177 7.38 -10.04 1.97
C PRO A 177 8.42 -10.90 1.24
N ILE A 178 8.48 -10.81 -0.08
CA ILE A 178 9.44 -11.60 -0.85
C ILE A 178 10.86 -11.07 -0.70
N LEU A 179 11.05 -9.76 -0.59
CA LEU A 179 12.37 -9.19 -0.27
C LEU A 179 12.78 -9.56 1.16
N PHE A 180 11.84 -9.58 2.09
CA PHE A 180 12.10 -10.07 3.46
C PHE A 180 12.54 -11.54 3.46
N GLN A 181 11.89 -12.40 2.68
CA GLN A 181 12.28 -13.81 2.54
C GLN A 181 13.68 -13.95 1.92
N ARG A 182 14.02 -13.14 0.91
CA ARG A 182 15.36 -13.12 0.30
C ARG A 182 16.41 -12.72 1.32
N LEU A 183 16.15 -11.67 2.09
CA LEU A 183 17.04 -11.20 3.16
C LEU A 183 17.18 -12.25 4.28
N THR A 184 16.09 -12.91 4.67
CA THR A 184 16.13 -13.99 5.67
C THR A 184 17.05 -15.12 5.25
N ARG A 185 16.94 -15.59 4.00
CA ARG A 185 17.82 -16.63 3.46
C ARG A 185 19.28 -16.19 3.39
N ALA A 186 19.53 -14.92 3.00
CA ALA A 186 20.88 -14.39 2.98
C ALA A 186 21.52 -14.37 4.39
N LYS A 187 20.74 -13.97 5.40
CA LYS A 187 21.15 -13.98 6.81
C LYS A 187 21.39 -15.40 7.33
N GLU A 188 20.52 -16.35 6.97
CA GLU A 188 20.70 -17.77 7.33
C GLU A 188 21.98 -18.36 6.72
N ALA A 189 22.27 -18.02 5.45
CA ALA A 189 23.48 -18.47 4.75
C ALA A 189 24.76 -17.78 5.26
N ARG A 190 24.65 -16.55 5.76
CA ARG A 190 25.73 -15.72 6.27
C ARG A 190 25.35 -15.12 7.63
N PRO A 191 25.44 -15.89 8.74
CA PRO A 191 24.99 -15.45 10.07
C PRO A 191 25.67 -14.17 10.57
N ASP A 192 26.88 -13.86 10.10
CA ASP A 192 27.63 -12.64 10.45
C ASP A 192 27.08 -11.38 9.75
N MET A 193 26.23 -11.52 8.74
CA MET A 193 25.53 -10.40 8.11
C MET A 193 24.74 -9.64 9.17
N LYS A 194 24.88 -8.32 9.24
CA LYS A 194 24.20 -7.49 10.23
C LYS A 194 22.89 -6.91 9.65
N ILE A 195 21.85 -6.96 10.46
CA ILE A 195 20.57 -6.33 10.12
C ILE A 195 20.18 -5.37 11.25
N VAL A 196 19.99 -4.10 10.87
CA VAL A 196 19.55 -3.03 11.77
C VAL A 196 18.19 -2.54 11.31
N VAL A 197 17.24 -2.46 12.23
CA VAL A 197 15.90 -1.90 11.97
C VAL A 197 15.76 -0.60 12.74
N VAL A 198 15.47 0.48 12.01
CA VAL A 198 15.15 1.80 12.52
C VAL A 198 13.66 2.04 12.31
N ASP A 199 12.88 1.89 13.35
CA ASP A 199 11.42 2.00 13.30
C ASP A 199 10.90 2.34 14.71
N PRO A 200 9.97 3.30 14.87
CA PRO A 200 9.34 3.57 16.16
C PRO A 200 8.66 2.36 16.79
N ARG A 201 8.23 1.41 15.96
CA ARG A 201 7.56 0.19 16.38
C ARG A 201 8.48 -1.01 16.26
N ARG A 202 8.32 -1.96 17.20
CA ARG A 202 8.88 -3.30 17.04
C ARG A 202 7.95 -4.10 16.13
N THR A 203 8.24 -4.09 14.82
CA THR A 203 7.46 -4.79 13.79
C THR A 203 7.92 -6.23 13.60
N ALA A 204 7.16 -7.02 12.79
CA ALA A 204 7.57 -8.36 12.39
C ALA A 204 8.95 -8.41 11.71
N THR A 205 9.38 -7.34 11.09
CA THR A 205 10.72 -7.24 10.48
C THR A 205 11.84 -7.31 11.52
N CYS A 206 11.58 -6.91 12.76
CA CYS A 206 12.54 -6.96 13.86
C CYS A 206 12.92 -8.39 14.28
N GLU A 207 12.15 -9.42 13.88
CA GLU A 207 12.52 -10.82 14.11
C GLU A 207 13.85 -11.21 13.45
N LEU A 208 14.25 -10.48 12.42
CA LEU A 208 15.51 -10.69 11.70
C LEU A 208 16.62 -9.75 12.18
N ALA A 209 16.32 -8.75 12.98
CA ALA A 209 17.24 -7.70 13.37
C ALA A 209 18.25 -8.13 14.45
N ASP A 210 19.50 -7.82 14.23
CA ASP A 210 20.55 -7.88 15.27
C ASP A 210 20.44 -6.64 16.21
N LEU A 211 19.92 -5.53 15.70
CA LEU A 211 19.71 -4.30 16.44
C LEU A 211 18.42 -3.61 16.00
N HIS A 212 17.56 -3.25 16.93
CA HIS A 212 16.41 -2.40 16.74
C HIS A 212 16.60 -1.04 17.42
N LEU A 213 16.49 0.04 16.66
CA LEU A 213 16.51 1.41 17.16
C LEU A 213 15.07 1.97 17.12
N PRO A 214 14.37 1.98 18.27
CA PRO A 214 12.99 2.48 18.35
C PRO A 214 12.98 4.01 18.44
N VAL A 215 13.31 4.68 17.36
CA VAL A 215 13.43 6.13 17.30
C VAL A 215 12.10 6.84 17.59
N LYS A 216 12.17 7.99 18.27
CA LYS A 216 11.02 8.88 18.38
C LYS A 216 10.54 9.26 16.96
N PRO A 217 9.21 9.18 16.68
CA PRO A 217 8.67 9.57 15.38
C PRO A 217 9.13 10.97 14.94
N GLY A 218 9.55 11.09 13.68
CA GLY A 218 9.99 12.36 13.09
C GLY A 218 11.45 12.72 13.33
N THR A 219 12.29 11.84 13.90
CA THR A 219 13.68 12.14 14.23
C THR A 219 14.74 11.52 13.33
N ASP A 220 14.36 10.95 12.21
CA ASP A 220 15.28 10.28 11.28
C ASP A 220 16.41 11.19 10.79
N VAL A 221 16.15 12.46 10.52
CA VAL A 221 17.16 13.42 10.05
C VAL A 221 18.25 13.61 11.10
N TRP A 222 17.90 13.69 12.41
CA TRP A 222 18.90 13.74 13.48
C TRP A 222 19.77 12.50 13.50
N LEU A 223 19.16 11.31 13.34
CA LEU A 223 19.87 10.04 13.34
C LEU A 223 20.92 9.98 12.25
N PHE A 224 20.54 10.28 11.00
CA PHE A 224 21.45 10.17 9.85
C PHE A 224 22.41 11.37 9.73
N ASN A 225 22.03 12.56 10.14
CA ASN A 225 22.98 13.67 10.27
C ASN A 225 24.05 13.37 11.32
N GLY A 226 23.66 12.81 12.47
CA GLY A 226 24.61 12.35 13.46
C GLY A 226 25.57 11.29 12.93
N LEU A 227 25.07 10.35 12.12
CA LEU A 227 25.90 9.37 11.43
C LEU A 227 26.86 10.05 10.44
N LEU A 228 26.39 10.97 9.62
CA LEU A 228 27.25 11.70 8.67
C LEU A 228 28.40 12.43 9.39
N ASN A 229 28.07 13.15 10.46
CA ASN A 229 29.06 13.84 11.29
C ASN A 229 30.05 12.85 11.94
N TYR A 230 29.55 11.73 12.45
CA TYR A 230 30.41 10.67 13.02
C TYR A 230 31.37 10.09 11.99
N LEU A 231 30.91 9.73 10.79
CA LEU A 231 31.72 9.22 9.70
C LEU A 231 32.84 10.20 9.30
N ALA A 232 32.51 11.48 9.17
CA ALA A 232 33.48 12.52 8.86
C ALA A 232 34.56 12.67 9.96
N ARG A 233 34.14 12.66 11.23
CA ARG A 233 35.04 12.83 12.38
C ARG A 233 36.03 11.69 12.57
N ILE A 234 35.63 10.45 12.29
CA ILE A 234 36.53 9.28 12.42
C ILE A 234 37.32 9.00 11.13
N GLY A 235 37.13 9.80 10.08
CA GLY A 235 37.82 9.62 8.78
C GLY A 235 37.28 8.45 7.95
N ALA A 236 36.09 7.96 8.21
CA ALA A 236 35.41 6.95 7.39
C ALA A 236 34.86 7.58 6.09
N VAL A 237 35.74 8.18 5.31
CA VAL A 237 35.49 8.96 4.11
C VAL A 237 36.23 8.33 2.94
N ASP A 238 35.67 8.31 1.76
CA ASP A 238 36.36 8.07 0.49
C ASP A 238 36.77 9.43 -0.12
N PRO A 239 38.02 9.92 0.16
CA PRO A 239 38.40 11.28 -0.20
C PRO A 239 38.52 11.46 -1.70
N GLU A 240 38.91 10.43 -2.44
CA GLU A 240 38.99 10.47 -3.91
C GLU A 240 37.59 10.60 -4.53
N PHE A 241 36.66 9.78 -4.10
CA PHE A 241 35.30 9.84 -4.58
C PHE A 241 34.64 11.21 -4.26
N VAL A 242 34.80 11.67 -3.01
CA VAL A 242 34.21 12.94 -2.57
C VAL A 242 34.76 14.09 -3.41
N ALA A 243 36.07 14.17 -3.60
CA ALA A 243 36.70 15.28 -4.36
C ALA A 243 36.36 15.25 -5.86
N ALA A 244 36.39 14.06 -6.47
CA ALA A 244 36.21 13.93 -7.91
C ALA A 244 34.74 13.90 -8.35
N HIS A 245 33.83 13.32 -7.55
CA HIS A 245 32.49 12.94 -7.99
C HIS A 245 31.34 13.58 -7.21
N THR A 246 31.63 14.47 -6.27
CA THR A 246 30.62 15.11 -5.43
C THR A 246 30.86 16.61 -5.25
N ASN A 247 29.79 17.29 -4.81
CA ASN A 247 29.85 18.68 -4.34
C ASN A 247 28.98 18.82 -3.07
N GLY A 248 29.24 19.84 -2.26
CA GLY A 248 28.37 20.25 -1.17
C GLY A 248 28.63 19.59 0.18
N LEU A 249 29.72 18.84 0.37
CA LEU A 249 30.00 18.17 1.64
C LEU A 249 30.10 19.13 2.83
N ALA A 250 30.76 20.29 2.66
CA ALA A 250 30.96 21.24 3.75
C ALA A 250 29.63 21.79 4.31
N ASP A 251 28.69 22.11 3.43
CA ASP A 251 27.38 22.63 3.80
C ASP A 251 26.51 21.53 4.46
N ALA A 252 26.61 20.31 3.94
CA ALA A 252 25.92 19.15 4.53
C ALA A 252 26.44 18.83 5.95
N LEU A 253 27.76 18.90 6.15
CA LEU A 253 28.38 18.71 7.47
C LEU A 253 28.02 19.84 8.44
N ALA A 254 27.92 21.08 7.95
CA ALA A 254 27.48 22.20 8.80
C ALA A 254 26.05 21.99 9.32
N ALA A 255 25.16 21.48 8.47
CA ALA A 255 23.80 21.14 8.88
C ALA A 255 23.72 19.87 9.76
N ALA A 256 24.73 19.02 9.71
CA ALA A 256 24.82 17.74 10.42
C ALA A 256 25.66 17.80 11.70
N SER A 257 26.00 18.97 12.20
CA SER A 257 26.89 19.16 13.37
C SER A 257 26.20 18.74 14.68
N LEU A 258 26.08 17.42 14.87
CA LEU A 258 25.42 16.77 16.01
C LEU A 258 26.35 15.74 16.66
N THR A 259 26.42 15.72 17.99
CA THR A 259 27.12 14.65 18.72
C THR A 259 26.22 13.42 18.89
N PRO A 260 26.79 12.21 19.06
CA PRO A 260 26.01 11.02 19.34
C PRO A 260 25.09 11.17 20.58
N GLU A 261 25.54 11.88 21.62
CA GLU A 261 24.77 12.13 22.83
C GLU A 261 23.53 13.01 22.57
N GLU A 262 23.69 14.03 21.74
CA GLU A 262 22.58 14.88 21.31
C GLU A 262 21.56 14.09 20.49
N VAL A 263 22.02 13.26 19.56
CA VAL A 263 21.19 12.38 18.74
C VAL A 263 20.42 11.38 19.61
N ALA A 264 21.11 10.68 20.52
CA ALA A 264 20.51 9.71 21.41
C ALA A 264 19.39 10.34 22.25
N LYS A 265 19.61 11.55 22.74
CA LYS A 265 18.62 12.31 23.52
C LYS A 265 17.39 12.70 22.68
N VAL A 266 17.59 13.25 21.50
CA VAL A 266 16.50 13.69 20.61
C VAL A 266 15.71 12.50 20.08
N CYS A 267 16.40 11.48 19.59
CA CYS A 267 15.78 10.28 19.05
C CYS A 267 15.19 9.36 20.12
N ARG A 268 15.49 9.60 21.40
CA ARG A 268 15.10 8.75 22.54
C ARG A 268 15.57 7.30 22.39
N VAL A 269 16.78 7.11 21.90
CA VAL A 269 17.44 5.81 21.78
C VAL A 269 18.57 5.68 22.78
N ASN A 270 18.90 4.44 23.11
CA ASN A 270 20.02 4.12 23.98
C ASN A 270 21.35 4.51 23.29
N LEU A 271 22.22 5.26 23.96
CA LEU A 271 23.49 5.69 23.36
C LEU A 271 24.42 4.52 22.99
N PRO A 272 24.58 3.45 23.76
CA PRO A 272 25.34 2.28 23.33
C PRO A 272 24.79 1.63 22.06
N ASP A 273 23.49 1.53 21.91
CA ASP A 273 22.85 0.99 20.70
C ASP A 273 23.07 1.89 19.49
N LEU A 274 22.94 3.21 19.67
CA LEU A 274 23.27 4.19 18.64
C LEU A 274 24.73 4.07 18.19
N MET A 275 25.66 3.98 19.13
CA MET A 275 27.09 3.83 18.84
C MET A 275 27.39 2.50 18.14
N ASN A 276 26.76 1.41 18.54
CA ASN A 276 26.87 0.13 17.85
C ASN A 276 26.43 0.26 16.38
N PHE A 277 25.33 0.97 16.11
CA PHE A 277 24.89 1.25 14.75
C PHE A 277 25.92 2.08 13.98
N TYR A 278 26.41 3.17 14.54
CA TYR A 278 27.36 4.06 13.87
C TYR A 278 28.70 3.38 13.58
N GLU A 279 29.26 2.67 14.55
CA GLU A 279 30.52 1.92 14.41
C GLU A 279 30.36 0.78 13.38
N SER A 280 29.26 0.05 13.42
CA SER A 280 28.98 -1.00 12.45
C SER A 280 28.84 -0.46 11.03
N PHE A 281 28.13 0.66 10.85
CA PHE A 281 27.99 1.32 9.55
C PHE A 281 29.36 1.81 9.04
N ALA A 282 30.18 2.41 9.88
CA ALA A 282 31.49 2.91 9.52
C ALA A 282 32.45 1.80 9.08
N SER A 283 32.46 0.68 9.81
CA SER A 283 33.41 -0.43 9.61
C SER A 283 32.98 -1.43 8.51
N THR A 284 31.74 -1.34 8.01
CA THR A 284 31.24 -2.27 7.00
C THR A 284 31.32 -1.63 5.61
N ALA A 285 31.97 -2.33 4.65
CA ALA A 285 32.12 -1.82 3.30
C ALA A 285 30.85 -1.92 2.46
N LYS A 286 30.13 -3.03 2.59
CA LYS A 286 28.90 -3.29 1.82
C LYS A 286 27.67 -3.08 2.71
N VAL A 287 27.12 -1.86 2.66
CA VAL A 287 25.94 -1.47 3.43
C VAL A 287 24.83 -1.06 2.48
N ILE A 288 23.67 -1.69 2.62
CA ILE A 288 22.40 -1.23 2.03
C ILE A 288 21.59 -0.53 3.11
N THR A 289 21.10 0.68 2.82
CA THR A 289 20.07 1.33 3.63
C THR A 289 18.76 1.32 2.83
N GLY A 290 17.92 0.34 3.15
CA GLY A 290 16.58 0.21 2.59
C GLY A 290 15.58 1.07 3.37
N PHE A 291 14.78 1.86 2.68
CA PHE A 291 13.77 2.71 3.31
C PHE A 291 12.47 2.72 2.51
N SER A 292 11.38 3.00 3.21
CA SER A 292 10.04 2.98 2.62
C SER A 292 9.18 4.13 3.17
N MET A 293 7.92 3.89 3.44
CA MET A 293 6.95 4.93 3.77
C MET A 293 7.20 5.63 5.10
N GLY A 294 7.85 4.99 6.07
CA GLY A 294 8.20 5.63 7.35
C GLY A 294 9.17 6.80 7.18
N VAL A 295 10.03 6.76 6.17
CA VAL A 295 10.89 7.87 5.78
C VAL A 295 10.15 8.87 4.89
N ASN A 296 9.44 8.37 3.89
CA ASN A 296 8.84 9.19 2.83
C ASN A 296 7.64 10.00 3.30
N GLN A 297 6.72 9.40 4.05
CA GLN A 297 5.44 9.99 4.47
C GLN A 297 5.61 10.91 5.69
N SER A 298 6.38 11.95 5.52
CA SER A 298 6.76 12.91 6.56
C SER A 298 6.81 14.33 5.99
N GLY A 299 6.49 15.32 6.80
CA GLY A 299 6.70 16.73 6.48
C GLY A 299 8.17 17.11 6.23
N ALA A 300 9.10 16.23 6.56
CA ALA A 300 10.53 16.32 6.25
C ALA A 300 11.03 15.14 5.41
N GLY A 301 10.15 14.49 4.64
CA GLY A 301 10.45 13.24 3.94
C GLY A 301 11.62 13.37 2.96
N THR A 302 11.67 14.43 2.15
CA THR A 302 12.78 14.66 1.22
C THR A 302 14.12 14.83 1.95
N ASP A 303 14.15 15.56 3.06
CA ASP A 303 15.36 15.72 3.88
C ASP A 303 15.78 14.41 4.54
N LYS A 304 14.84 13.58 4.99
CA LYS A 304 15.13 12.23 5.50
C LYS A 304 15.83 11.37 4.44
N VAL A 305 15.33 11.37 3.22
CA VAL A 305 15.94 10.65 2.09
C VAL A 305 17.35 11.17 1.82
N ASN A 306 17.53 12.48 1.74
CA ASN A 306 18.84 13.07 1.48
C ASN A 306 19.84 12.84 2.63
N SER A 307 19.39 12.84 3.89
CA SER A 307 20.27 12.50 5.03
C SER A 307 20.81 11.06 4.96
N ILE A 308 19.98 10.13 4.48
CA ILE A 308 20.41 8.74 4.22
C ILE A 308 21.42 8.70 3.07
N ILE A 309 21.12 9.35 1.95
CA ILE A 309 22.00 9.37 0.76
C ILE A 309 23.36 9.99 1.10
N ASN A 310 23.42 11.06 1.87
CA ASN A 310 24.65 11.70 2.31
C ASN A 310 25.60 10.72 3.02
N CYS A 311 25.06 9.83 3.86
CA CYS A 311 25.84 8.81 4.57
C CYS A 311 26.47 7.77 3.62
N HIS A 312 25.84 7.50 2.49
CA HIS A 312 26.38 6.63 1.45
C HIS A 312 27.40 7.35 0.57
N LEU A 313 27.14 8.60 0.21
CA LEU A 313 28.04 9.40 -0.62
C LEU A 313 29.40 9.62 0.04
N ILE A 314 29.45 9.90 1.34
CA ILE A 314 30.71 10.22 2.03
C ILE A 314 31.71 9.05 1.98
N GLY A 315 31.23 7.81 1.97
CA GLY A 315 32.06 6.60 1.86
C GLY A 315 32.19 6.06 0.43
N GLY A 316 31.73 6.78 -0.59
CA GLY A 316 31.72 6.28 -1.98
C GLY A 316 30.90 4.99 -2.15
N ARG A 317 29.85 4.81 -1.34
CA ARG A 317 29.03 3.59 -1.26
C ARG A 317 27.83 3.66 -2.21
N ILE A 318 28.11 3.91 -3.48
CA ILE A 318 27.12 4.03 -4.55
C ILE A 318 27.70 3.45 -5.84
N GLY A 319 26.86 2.84 -6.67
CA GLY A 319 27.25 2.26 -7.94
C GLY A 319 28.10 0.98 -7.84
N LYS A 320 28.12 0.35 -6.68
CA LYS A 320 28.89 -0.88 -6.39
C LYS A 320 27.95 -1.99 -5.91
N PRO A 321 28.28 -3.29 -6.14
CA PRO A 321 27.48 -4.40 -5.64
C PRO A 321 27.36 -4.41 -4.11
N GLY A 322 26.16 -4.68 -3.61
CA GLY A 322 25.90 -4.86 -2.19
C GLY A 322 25.91 -3.59 -1.35
N THR A 323 25.89 -2.40 -1.96
CA THR A 323 25.93 -1.14 -1.21
C THR A 323 25.15 -0.03 -1.89
N GLY A 324 24.53 0.83 -1.11
CA GLY A 324 23.81 2.01 -1.57
C GLY A 324 22.50 2.27 -0.81
N PRO A 325 21.88 3.44 -1.04
CA PRO A 325 20.54 3.73 -0.58
C PRO A 325 19.52 3.01 -1.46
N PHE A 326 18.52 2.40 -0.85
CA PHE A 326 17.50 1.66 -1.55
C PHE A 326 16.09 2.15 -1.17
N SER A 327 15.47 2.91 -2.06
CA SER A 327 14.07 3.30 -1.97
C SER A 327 13.18 2.12 -2.41
N ILE A 328 12.48 1.49 -1.45
CA ILE A 328 11.66 0.31 -1.70
C ILE A 328 10.23 0.74 -2.00
N THR A 329 9.89 0.84 -3.27
CA THR A 329 8.61 1.33 -3.76
C THR A 329 7.43 0.45 -3.32
N GLY A 330 6.35 1.07 -2.86
CA GLY A 330 5.19 0.36 -2.32
C GLY A 330 4.27 -0.23 -3.37
N GLN A 331 3.91 0.51 -4.41
CA GLN A 331 2.93 0.11 -5.41
C GLN A 331 3.55 -0.66 -6.59
N PRO A 332 2.75 -1.51 -7.30
CA PRO A 332 3.30 -2.42 -8.31
C PRO A 332 3.86 -1.70 -9.54
N ASN A 333 3.38 -0.52 -9.87
CA ASN A 333 3.84 0.28 -11.01
C ASN A 333 4.02 1.78 -10.71
N ALA A 334 4.28 2.15 -9.46
CA ALA A 334 4.64 3.53 -9.14
C ALA A 334 5.92 3.96 -9.88
N MET A 335 6.88 3.06 -10.07
CA MET A 335 8.08 3.29 -10.85
C MET A 335 7.75 3.57 -12.32
N GLY A 336 6.91 2.76 -12.98
CA GLY A 336 6.47 3.00 -14.35
C GLY A 336 5.71 4.31 -14.52
N GLY A 337 4.91 4.70 -13.53
CA GLY A 337 4.27 6.01 -13.49
C GLY A 337 5.29 7.15 -13.46
N ARG A 338 6.39 7.01 -12.73
CA ARG A 338 7.49 8.00 -12.69
C ARG A 338 8.23 8.08 -14.02
N GLU A 339 8.41 6.95 -14.70
CA GLU A 339 9.04 6.87 -16.02
C GLU A 339 8.26 7.65 -17.09
N VAL A 340 6.94 7.68 -17.02
CA VAL A 340 6.08 8.39 -17.96
C VAL A 340 5.70 9.81 -17.51
N GLY A 341 6.26 10.27 -16.39
CA GLY A 341 5.99 11.61 -15.87
C GLY A 341 4.67 11.75 -15.12
N GLY A 342 4.24 10.70 -14.42
CA GLY A 342 2.94 10.61 -13.74
C GLY A 342 2.72 11.55 -12.55
N LEU A 343 3.75 12.24 -12.07
CA LEU A 343 3.63 13.25 -11.03
C LEU A 343 3.43 14.66 -11.64
N ALA A 344 2.71 15.52 -10.96
CA ALA A 344 2.34 16.86 -11.42
C ALA A 344 3.54 17.80 -11.73
N ASN A 345 4.72 17.44 -11.29
CA ASN A 345 5.96 18.21 -11.49
C ASN A 345 6.93 17.59 -12.50
N MET A 346 6.53 16.53 -13.21
CA MET A 346 7.40 15.79 -14.12
C MET A 346 6.86 15.79 -15.56
N LEU A 347 7.76 15.54 -16.52
CA LEU A 347 7.43 15.13 -17.89
C LEU A 347 7.82 13.67 -18.11
N ALA A 348 7.36 13.10 -19.23
CA ALA A 348 7.71 11.75 -19.63
C ALA A 348 9.22 11.56 -19.78
N ALA A 349 9.68 10.32 -19.65
CA ALA A 349 11.07 9.90 -19.83
C ALA A 349 12.07 10.63 -18.89
N HIS A 350 11.68 10.82 -17.63
CA HIS A 350 12.46 11.55 -16.61
C HIS A 350 12.84 12.99 -16.99
N MET A 351 12.13 13.58 -17.92
CA MET A 351 12.29 14.99 -18.25
C MET A 351 11.59 15.90 -17.23
N ASP A 352 12.04 17.14 -17.14
CA ASP A 352 11.58 18.12 -16.17
C ASP A 352 10.64 19.15 -16.79
N LEU A 353 9.54 19.41 -16.11
CA LEU A 353 8.52 20.36 -16.57
C LEU A 353 9.01 21.81 -16.56
N ASP A 354 9.91 22.17 -15.65
CA ASP A 354 10.52 23.49 -15.55
C ASP A 354 11.68 23.73 -16.52
N ASN A 355 12.12 22.69 -17.24
CA ASN A 355 13.18 22.77 -18.24
C ASN A 355 12.59 23.03 -19.63
N ALA A 356 12.88 24.21 -20.23
CA ALA A 356 12.36 24.58 -21.53
C ALA A 356 12.80 23.66 -22.67
N ALA A 357 14.03 23.14 -22.64
CA ALA A 357 14.52 22.17 -23.62
C ALA A 357 13.81 20.83 -23.54
N HIS A 358 13.51 20.39 -22.32
CA HIS A 358 12.72 19.18 -22.11
C HIS A 358 11.28 19.34 -22.60
N ARG A 359 10.63 20.48 -22.32
CA ARG A 359 9.28 20.75 -22.85
C ARG A 359 9.27 20.75 -24.38
N ASP A 360 10.23 21.42 -25.02
CA ASP A 360 10.36 21.42 -26.47
C ASP A 360 10.60 20.00 -27.04
N ALA A 361 11.46 19.23 -26.40
CA ALA A 361 11.72 17.86 -26.82
C ALA A 361 10.45 16.99 -26.79
N VAL A 362 9.69 17.03 -25.70
CA VAL A 362 8.46 16.26 -25.54
C VAL A 362 7.36 16.73 -26.49
N GLN A 363 7.14 18.04 -26.60
CA GLN A 363 6.13 18.60 -27.49
C GLN A 363 6.43 18.25 -28.96
N THR A 364 7.70 18.36 -29.38
CA THR A 364 8.13 18.00 -30.74
C THR A 364 7.90 16.51 -31.01
N PHE A 365 8.26 15.64 -30.08
CA PHE A 365 8.07 14.20 -30.24
C PHE A 365 6.59 13.82 -30.35
N TRP A 366 5.74 14.36 -29.50
CA TRP A 366 4.30 14.09 -29.55
C TRP A 366 3.59 14.82 -30.70
N ASN A 367 4.25 15.80 -31.32
CA ASN A 367 3.61 16.72 -32.26
C ASN A 367 2.31 17.28 -31.68
N SER A 368 2.35 17.63 -30.39
CA SER A 368 1.17 18.06 -29.65
C SER A 368 0.92 19.56 -29.81
N PRO A 369 -0.33 20.01 -29.79
CA PRO A 369 -0.66 21.43 -30.00
C PRO A 369 -0.18 22.33 -28.85
N ARG A 370 0.10 21.75 -27.70
CA ARG A 370 0.47 22.45 -26.47
C ARG A 370 1.49 21.64 -25.68
N ILE A 371 2.07 22.23 -24.69
CA ILE A 371 2.80 21.57 -23.61
C ILE A 371 2.56 22.32 -22.32
N ALA A 372 2.30 21.62 -21.23
CA ALA A 372 2.20 22.24 -19.92
C ALA A 372 3.51 22.97 -19.58
N SER A 373 3.42 24.21 -19.11
CA SER A 373 4.56 25.10 -18.91
C SER A 373 4.89 25.33 -17.43
N ALA A 374 4.05 24.86 -16.51
CA ALA A 374 4.21 25.04 -15.08
C ALA A 374 3.88 23.74 -14.33
N VAL A 375 4.46 23.59 -13.15
CA VAL A 375 4.15 22.50 -12.23
C VAL A 375 2.65 22.55 -11.88
N GLY A 376 2.00 21.40 -11.96
CA GLY A 376 0.59 21.24 -11.61
C GLY A 376 0.38 21.07 -10.10
N LEU A 377 -0.88 20.90 -9.73
CA LEU A 377 -1.32 20.69 -8.35
C LEU A 377 -0.95 19.29 -7.89
N LYS A 378 -0.19 19.20 -6.82
CA LYS A 378 0.09 17.94 -6.13
C LYS A 378 -1.14 17.49 -5.34
N ALA A 379 -1.25 16.20 -5.01
CA ALA A 379 -2.48 15.57 -4.52
C ALA A 379 -3.26 16.39 -3.47
N VAL A 380 -2.62 16.82 -2.39
CA VAL A 380 -3.31 17.59 -1.33
C VAL A 380 -3.79 18.94 -1.87
N ASP A 381 -2.94 19.66 -2.59
CA ASP A 381 -3.30 20.93 -3.20
C ASP A 381 -4.39 20.78 -4.28
N LEU A 382 -4.38 19.63 -4.98
CA LEU A 382 -5.41 19.33 -5.98
C LEU A 382 -6.81 19.24 -5.33
N PHE A 383 -6.95 18.50 -4.26
CA PHE A 383 -8.25 18.38 -3.57
C PHE A 383 -8.66 19.69 -2.86
N ASN A 384 -7.71 20.49 -2.36
CA ASN A 384 -7.97 21.84 -1.89
C ASN A 384 -8.50 22.74 -3.02
N ALA A 385 -7.92 22.64 -4.21
CA ALA A 385 -8.36 23.40 -5.38
C ALA A 385 -9.76 22.96 -5.89
N ILE A 386 -10.09 21.69 -5.77
CA ILE A 386 -11.44 21.18 -6.08
C ILE A 386 -12.44 21.77 -5.07
N GLU A 387 -12.15 21.69 -3.77
CA GLU A 387 -13.07 22.21 -2.73
C GLU A 387 -13.32 23.71 -2.87
N SER A 388 -12.31 24.48 -3.24
CA SER A 388 -12.41 25.92 -3.47
C SER A 388 -13.07 26.29 -4.82
N GLY A 389 -13.39 25.32 -5.67
CA GLY A 389 -13.98 25.56 -7.00
C GLY A 389 -13.02 26.05 -8.07
N ARG A 390 -11.71 26.08 -7.81
CA ARG A 390 -10.68 26.41 -8.79
C ARG A 390 -10.50 25.30 -9.83
N VAL A 391 -10.52 24.04 -9.38
CA VAL A 391 -10.64 22.86 -10.25
C VAL A 391 -12.09 22.40 -10.24
N LYS A 392 -12.67 22.31 -11.42
CA LYS A 392 -14.12 22.07 -11.63
C LYS A 392 -14.44 20.68 -12.17
N ALA A 393 -13.46 20.01 -12.74
CA ALA A 393 -13.57 18.63 -13.18
C ALA A 393 -12.39 17.81 -12.71
N VAL A 394 -12.67 16.64 -12.20
CA VAL A 394 -11.64 15.66 -11.83
C VAL A 394 -12.02 14.28 -12.36
N TRP A 395 -11.05 13.60 -12.95
CA TRP A 395 -11.15 12.21 -13.34
C TRP A 395 -10.25 11.35 -12.46
N VAL A 396 -10.89 10.53 -11.63
CA VAL A 396 -10.20 9.59 -10.73
C VAL A 396 -10.07 8.25 -11.45
N ILE A 397 -8.85 7.70 -11.51
CA ILE A 397 -8.57 6.44 -12.22
C ILE A 397 -7.88 5.45 -11.28
N ALA A 398 -8.52 4.31 -11.05
CA ALA A 398 -7.99 3.14 -10.33
C ALA A 398 -7.52 3.43 -8.89
N THR A 399 -8.14 4.37 -8.20
CA THR A 399 -7.80 4.71 -6.81
C THR A 399 -9.03 5.21 -6.03
N ASN A 400 -8.91 5.28 -4.70
CA ASN A 400 -10.01 5.65 -3.79
C ASN A 400 -9.58 6.77 -2.82
N PRO A 401 -9.48 8.03 -3.30
CA PRO A 401 -8.95 9.15 -2.52
C PRO A 401 -9.80 9.50 -1.29
N VAL A 402 -11.10 9.24 -1.27
CA VAL A 402 -11.96 9.46 -0.09
C VAL A 402 -11.53 8.60 1.11
N VAL A 403 -10.78 7.54 0.88
CA VAL A 403 -10.19 6.69 1.93
C VAL A 403 -8.70 6.97 2.12
N SER A 404 -7.95 7.04 1.02
CA SER A 404 -6.48 7.02 1.06
C SER A 404 -5.82 8.37 1.26
N MET A 405 -6.52 9.48 1.03
CA MET A 405 -5.98 10.82 1.26
C MET A 405 -5.95 11.19 2.74
N PRO A 406 -5.00 12.05 3.17
CA PRO A 406 -5.09 12.69 4.49
C PRO A 406 -6.28 13.65 4.53
N ASN A 407 -6.80 13.94 5.72
CA ASN A 407 -7.99 14.79 5.88
C ASN A 407 -9.12 14.35 4.94
N ALA A 408 -9.41 13.04 4.92
CA ALA A 408 -10.24 12.40 3.91
C ALA A 408 -11.68 12.93 3.85
N ASP A 409 -12.19 13.50 4.94
CA ASP A 409 -13.50 14.14 4.95
C ASP A 409 -13.52 15.44 4.14
N GLN A 410 -12.39 16.15 4.08
CA GLN A 410 -12.22 17.30 3.17
C GLN A 410 -12.26 16.84 1.70
N VAL A 411 -11.62 15.73 1.38
CA VAL A 411 -11.66 15.15 0.03
C VAL A 411 -13.08 14.77 -0.37
N ARG A 412 -13.84 14.17 0.54
CA ARG A 412 -15.27 13.85 0.33
C ARG A 412 -16.08 15.12 0.04
N ARG A 413 -15.90 16.19 0.82
CA ARG A 413 -16.57 17.48 0.58
C ARG A 413 -16.17 18.09 -0.77
N ALA A 414 -14.88 18.01 -1.11
CA ALA A 414 -14.37 18.50 -2.39
C ALA A 414 -15.08 17.81 -3.58
N LEU A 415 -15.14 16.49 -3.58
CA LEU A 415 -15.81 15.73 -4.63
C LEU A 415 -17.33 16.01 -4.69
N SER A 416 -17.97 16.20 -3.53
CA SER A 416 -19.42 16.54 -3.47
C SER A 416 -19.72 17.92 -4.06
N ARG A 417 -18.76 18.83 -4.14
CA ARG A 417 -18.90 20.18 -4.69
C ARG A 417 -18.39 20.31 -6.12
N CYS A 418 -17.63 19.32 -6.61
CA CYS A 418 -17.02 19.35 -7.93
C CYS A 418 -18.12 19.28 -9.02
N GLU A 419 -17.99 20.11 -10.05
CA GLU A 419 -18.98 20.17 -11.13
C GLU A 419 -19.02 18.90 -11.99
N LEU A 420 -17.87 18.26 -12.19
CA LEU A 420 -17.76 16.99 -12.91
C LEU A 420 -16.76 16.06 -12.22
N VAL A 421 -17.27 14.96 -11.70
CA VAL A 421 -16.45 13.87 -11.16
C VAL A 421 -16.65 12.64 -12.05
N VAL A 422 -15.57 12.21 -12.70
CA VAL A 422 -15.52 10.98 -13.48
C VAL A 422 -14.66 9.97 -12.73
N SER A 423 -15.12 8.74 -12.63
CA SER A 423 -14.34 7.65 -12.05
C SER A 423 -14.25 6.48 -13.03
N SER A 424 -13.03 6.08 -13.38
CA SER A 424 -12.75 4.81 -14.04
C SER A 424 -12.33 3.80 -13.00
N ASP A 425 -13.11 2.75 -12.83
CA ASP A 425 -12.89 1.75 -11.79
C ASP A 425 -13.31 0.35 -12.26
N VAL A 426 -12.86 -0.66 -11.53
CA VAL A 426 -13.24 -2.06 -11.75
C VAL A 426 -14.45 -2.48 -10.92
N VAL A 427 -14.73 -1.77 -9.83
CA VAL A 427 -15.85 -2.06 -8.92
C VAL A 427 -16.87 -0.92 -8.91
N LEU A 428 -18.11 -1.25 -8.68
CA LEU A 428 -19.22 -0.28 -8.69
C LEU A 428 -19.19 0.60 -7.43
N ALA A 429 -19.09 0.00 -6.27
CA ALA A 429 -19.21 0.67 -4.99
C ALA A 429 -17.85 0.89 -4.33
N THR A 430 -17.45 2.15 -4.20
CA THR A 430 -16.36 2.63 -3.34
C THR A 430 -16.76 3.94 -2.71
N ASP A 431 -16.04 4.36 -1.68
CA ASP A 431 -16.25 5.67 -1.03
C ASP A 431 -16.13 6.82 -2.05
N THR A 432 -15.23 6.71 -3.01
CA THR A 432 -15.03 7.70 -4.07
C THR A 432 -16.13 7.62 -5.14
N ASN A 433 -16.50 6.42 -5.60
CA ASN A 433 -17.51 6.22 -6.63
C ASN A 433 -18.89 6.72 -6.20
N ALA A 434 -19.17 6.77 -4.90
CA ALA A 434 -20.39 7.36 -4.35
C ALA A 434 -20.58 8.84 -4.76
N HIS A 435 -19.50 9.54 -5.08
CA HIS A 435 -19.51 10.95 -5.49
C HIS A 435 -19.35 11.16 -7.00
N ALA A 436 -19.15 10.10 -7.78
CA ALA A 436 -18.96 10.22 -9.22
C ALA A 436 -20.27 10.52 -9.96
N HIS A 437 -20.21 11.46 -10.91
CA HIS A 437 -21.28 11.73 -11.86
C HIS A 437 -21.27 10.72 -13.01
N VAL A 438 -20.09 10.23 -13.37
CA VAL A 438 -19.86 9.25 -14.44
C VAL A 438 -18.98 8.15 -13.91
N LEU A 439 -19.41 6.89 -14.08
CA LEU A 439 -18.62 5.70 -13.79
C LEU A 439 -18.31 4.96 -15.10
N LEU A 440 -17.04 4.68 -15.34
CA LEU A 440 -16.56 4.02 -16.55
C LEU A 440 -15.88 2.69 -16.20
N PRO A 441 -16.37 1.56 -16.75
CA PRO A 441 -15.84 0.24 -16.41
C PRO A 441 -14.48 0.01 -17.01
N ALA A 442 -13.49 -0.23 -16.17
CA ALA A 442 -12.12 -0.55 -16.53
C ALA A 442 -11.80 -2.05 -16.34
N LEU A 443 -10.85 -2.56 -17.11
CA LEU A 443 -10.34 -3.92 -16.96
C LEU A 443 -9.55 -4.07 -15.65
N ALA A 444 -9.72 -5.21 -15.00
CA ALA A 444 -8.98 -5.58 -13.79
C ALA A 444 -7.71 -6.37 -14.11
N TRP A 445 -6.94 -6.70 -13.06
CA TRP A 445 -5.85 -7.65 -13.17
C TRP A 445 -6.31 -9.00 -13.72
N GLY A 446 -5.55 -9.54 -14.66
CA GLY A 446 -5.91 -10.74 -15.40
C GLY A 446 -6.69 -10.49 -16.69
N GLU A 447 -7.31 -9.33 -16.86
CA GLU A 447 -8.14 -8.96 -18.01
C GLU A 447 -7.42 -7.99 -18.96
N LYS A 448 -6.34 -7.34 -18.51
CA LYS A 448 -5.63 -6.31 -19.28
C LYS A 448 -4.16 -6.67 -19.53
N ASP A 449 -3.61 -6.07 -20.55
CA ASP A 449 -2.30 -6.32 -21.09
C ASP A 449 -1.45 -5.07 -21.10
N GLY A 450 -0.17 -5.18 -20.70
CA GLY A 450 0.76 -4.06 -20.64
C GLY A 450 2.04 -4.39 -19.90
N THR A 451 2.69 -3.37 -19.34
CA THR A 451 3.93 -3.47 -18.58
C THR A 451 3.85 -2.80 -17.23
N VAL A 452 4.67 -3.27 -16.30
CA VAL A 452 4.90 -2.68 -14.98
C VAL A 452 6.40 -2.61 -14.71
N THR A 453 6.84 -1.62 -13.92
CA THR A 453 8.23 -1.49 -13.47
C THR A 453 8.27 -1.58 -11.96
N ASN A 454 9.09 -2.50 -11.43
CA ASN A 454 9.24 -2.74 -9.98
C ASN A 454 10.27 -1.80 -9.33
N SER A 455 10.48 -1.98 -8.00
CA SER A 455 11.37 -1.13 -7.19
C SER A 455 12.84 -1.15 -7.62
N GLU A 456 13.29 -2.20 -8.31
CA GLU A 456 14.66 -2.31 -8.84
C GLU A 456 14.77 -1.90 -10.32
N ARG A 457 13.80 -1.13 -10.85
CA ARG A 457 13.79 -0.68 -12.26
C ARG A 457 13.60 -1.80 -13.28
N ARG A 458 12.99 -2.91 -12.90
CA ARG A 458 12.75 -4.05 -13.79
C ARG A 458 11.37 -3.95 -14.41
N ILE A 459 11.33 -3.84 -15.73
CA ILE A 459 10.12 -3.86 -16.55
C ILE A 459 9.70 -5.32 -16.76
N SER A 460 8.44 -5.62 -16.47
CA SER A 460 7.85 -6.94 -16.68
C SER A 460 6.50 -6.81 -17.38
N ARG A 461 6.20 -7.82 -18.20
CA ARG A 461 4.88 -7.91 -18.85
C ARG A 461 3.81 -8.32 -17.85
N GLN A 462 2.69 -7.58 -17.82
CA GLN A 462 1.43 -8.05 -17.25
C GLN A 462 0.55 -8.50 -18.42
N ARG A 463 0.27 -9.81 -18.52
CA ARG A 463 -0.51 -10.40 -19.60
C ARG A 463 -1.92 -10.72 -19.13
N ALA A 464 -2.88 -10.50 -20.01
CA ALA A 464 -4.25 -10.93 -19.81
C ALA A 464 -4.35 -12.46 -19.94
N PHE A 465 -5.19 -13.06 -19.11
CA PHE A 465 -5.55 -14.47 -19.14
C PHE A 465 -7.06 -14.69 -18.95
N LEU A 466 -7.79 -13.61 -18.74
CA LEU A 466 -9.24 -13.56 -18.64
C LEU A 466 -9.82 -12.71 -19.76
N PRO A 467 -11.04 -13.02 -20.25
CA PRO A 467 -11.74 -12.15 -21.17
C PRO A 467 -12.19 -10.85 -20.49
N ALA A 468 -12.39 -9.80 -21.27
CA ALA A 468 -12.98 -8.58 -20.78
C ALA A 468 -14.44 -8.81 -20.35
N PRO A 469 -14.83 -8.48 -19.11
CA PRO A 469 -16.19 -8.69 -18.66
C PRO A 469 -17.09 -7.52 -19.07
N GLY A 470 -18.34 -7.82 -19.41
CA GLY A 470 -19.31 -6.81 -19.80
C GLY A 470 -18.80 -5.92 -20.93
N GLU A 471 -18.87 -4.61 -20.72
CA GLU A 471 -18.36 -3.59 -21.64
C GLU A 471 -17.06 -2.92 -21.13
N ALA A 472 -16.38 -3.53 -20.15
CA ALA A 472 -15.14 -2.98 -19.59
C ALA A 472 -14.03 -2.85 -20.66
N ARG A 473 -13.24 -1.79 -20.57
CA ARG A 473 -12.15 -1.46 -21.51
C ARG A 473 -10.85 -1.19 -20.78
N PRO A 474 -9.68 -1.37 -21.45
CA PRO A 474 -8.42 -0.90 -20.91
C PRO A 474 -8.46 0.62 -20.66
N ASP A 475 -7.83 1.08 -19.59
CA ASP A 475 -7.80 2.51 -19.24
C ASP A 475 -7.23 3.36 -20.38
N TRP A 476 -6.14 2.92 -21.03
CA TRP A 476 -5.56 3.63 -22.18
C TRP A 476 -6.55 3.79 -23.34
N GLN A 477 -7.41 2.80 -23.59
CA GLN A 477 -8.41 2.87 -24.64
C GLN A 477 -9.52 3.87 -24.31
N ILE A 478 -10.00 3.88 -23.06
CA ILE A 478 -10.99 4.85 -22.57
C ILE A 478 -10.46 6.27 -22.78
N LEU A 479 -9.23 6.53 -22.34
CA LEU A 479 -8.58 7.83 -22.46
C LEU A 479 -8.32 8.23 -23.91
N SER A 480 -7.90 7.29 -24.76
CA SER A 480 -7.69 7.53 -26.19
C SER A 480 -8.99 7.88 -26.92
N GLN A 481 -10.07 7.20 -26.59
CA GLN A 481 -11.39 7.49 -27.16
C GLN A 481 -11.92 8.85 -26.69
N PHE A 482 -11.69 9.21 -25.43
CA PHE A 482 -12.00 10.54 -24.91
C PHE A 482 -11.18 11.63 -25.61
N ALA A 483 -9.86 11.44 -25.77
CA ALA A 483 -8.99 12.38 -26.47
C ALA A 483 -9.45 12.66 -27.90
N ARG A 484 -9.87 11.62 -28.64
CA ARG A 484 -10.43 11.76 -30.01
C ARG A 484 -11.73 12.55 -30.03
N ARG A 485 -12.59 12.41 -29.01
CA ARG A 485 -13.83 13.20 -28.88
C ARG A 485 -13.55 14.68 -28.58
N LEU A 486 -12.42 14.98 -27.95
CA LEU A 486 -11.93 16.35 -27.79
C LEU A 486 -11.31 16.92 -29.09
N GLY A 487 -11.22 16.11 -30.16
CA GLY A 487 -10.66 16.51 -31.46
C GLY A 487 -9.15 16.37 -31.56
N TYR A 488 -8.50 15.67 -30.63
CA TYR A 488 -7.05 15.47 -30.65
C TYR A 488 -6.63 14.27 -31.53
N SER A 489 -5.58 14.47 -32.30
CA SER A 489 -4.86 13.42 -33.03
C SER A 489 -3.72 12.86 -32.17
N GLY A 490 -3.15 11.70 -32.59
CA GLY A 490 -2.04 11.08 -31.86
C GLY A 490 -2.44 10.11 -30.75
N PHE A 491 -3.70 9.67 -30.78
CA PHE A 491 -4.26 8.68 -29.87
C PHE A 491 -4.92 7.49 -30.62
N ASP A 492 -4.38 7.17 -31.79
CA ASP A 492 -4.89 6.11 -32.67
C ASP A 492 -4.26 4.74 -32.34
N TYR A 493 -4.01 4.49 -31.09
CA TYR A 493 -3.44 3.22 -30.61
C TYR A 493 -4.43 2.08 -30.82
N THR A 494 -3.91 0.94 -31.24
CA THR A 494 -4.68 -0.30 -31.43
C THR A 494 -4.35 -1.34 -30.37
N SER A 495 -3.22 -1.18 -29.68
CA SER A 495 -2.75 -2.11 -28.64
C SER A 495 -1.88 -1.41 -27.61
N ALA A 496 -1.68 -2.06 -26.47
CA ALA A 496 -0.74 -1.61 -25.44
C ALA A 496 0.71 -1.54 -26.01
N ARG A 497 1.08 -2.44 -26.93
CA ARG A 497 2.38 -2.42 -27.59
C ARG A 497 2.65 -1.10 -28.32
N ASP A 498 1.66 -0.52 -29.01
CA ASP A 498 1.83 0.72 -29.76
C ASP A 498 2.23 1.87 -28.82
N ILE A 499 1.64 1.90 -27.64
CA ILE A 499 1.94 2.87 -26.59
C ILE A 499 3.33 2.63 -26.00
N PHE A 500 3.67 1.37 -25.72
CA PHE A 500 4.95 1.00 -25.14
C PHE A 500 6.13 1.37 -26.05
N VAL A 501 6.03 1.08 -27.34
CA VAL A 501 7.10 1.43 -28.28
C VAL A 501 7.24 2.95 -28.47
N GLU A 502 6.14 3.71 -28.44
CA GLU A 502 6.19 5.17 -28.42
C GLU A 502 6.88 5.68 -27.15
N HIS A 503 6.53 5.18 -25.98
CA HIS A 503 7.18 5.49 -24.71
C HIS A 503 8.69 5.16 -24.74
N ALA A 504 9.05 4.00 -25.26
CA ALA A 504 10.45 3.59 -25.38
C ALA A 504 11.22 4.50 -26.35
N ALA A 505 10.64 4.86 -27.49
CA ALA A 505 11.24 5.78 -28.44
C ALA A 505 11.43 7.18 -27.83
N LEU A 506 10.46 7.67 -27.05
CA LEU A 506 10.56 8.97 -26.36
C LEU A 506 11.71 8.98 -25.35
N SER A 507 11.95 7.86 -24.65
CA SER A 507 13.06 7.77 -23.69
C SER A 507 14.44 7.95 -24.33
N ALA A 508 14.59 7.58 -25.60
CA ALA A 508 15.80 7.77 -26.38
C ALA A 508 15.85 9.10 -27.17
N TRP A 509 14.71 9.77 -27.30
CA TRP A 509 14.60 11.00 -28.07
C TRP A 509 15.42 12.12 -27.46
N ARG A 510 16.33 12.70 -28.26
CA ARG A 510 17.28 13.74 -27.79
C ARG A 510 17.98 13.35 -26.49
N ASN A 511 18.31 12.07 -26.35
CA ASN A 511 18.99 11.50 -25.20
C ASN A 511 20.31 10.84 -25.64
N ASP A 512 21.13 11.62 -26.32
CA ASP A 512 22.44 11.22 -26.86
C ASP A 512 23.60 11.63 -25.96
N ALA A 513 24.78 11.17 -26.30
CA ALA A 513 26.01 11.41 -25.56
C ALA A 513 26.59 12.84 -25.73
N SER A 514 25.91 13.76 -26.42
CA SER A 514 26.39 15.14 -26.64
C SER A 514 26.39 15.99 -25.36
N GLY A 515 25.75 15.48 -24.30
CA GLY A 515 25.72 16.06 -22.96
C GLY A 515 25.80 14.97 -21.88
N ILE A 516 25.12 15.19 -20.73
CA ILE A 516 24.86 14.15 -19.74
C ILE A 516 23.54 13.49 -20.09
N PRO A 517 23.55 12.23 -20.57
CA PRO A 517 22.33 11.55 -20.96
C PRO A 517 21.47 11.27 -19.74
N ARG A 518 20.15 11.29 -19.94
CA ARG A 518 19.23 10.77 -18.92
C ARG A 518 19.46 9.25 -18.78
N ALA A 519 19.50 8.77 -17.55
CA ALA A 519 19.70 7.35 -17.26
C ALA A 519 18.50 6.51 -17.67
N PHE A 520 17.28 7.07 -17.58
CA PHE A 520 16.11 6.38 -18.11
C PHE A 520 16.14 6.41 -19.64
N ASN A 521 16.53 5.31 -20.20
CA ASN A 521 16.60 5.09 -21.64
C ASN A 521 16.31 3.60 -21.93
N ILE A 522 15.21 3.34 -22.61
CA ILE A 522 14.78 2.02 -23.06
C ILE A 522 14.64 1.96 -24.57
N GLY A 523 15.44 2.78 -25.27
CA GLY A 523 15.36 2.96 -26.71
C GLY A 523 15.50 1.66 -27.51
N ALA A 524 16.25 0.68 -27.01
CA ALA A 524 16.35 -0.63 -27.66
C ALA A 524 15.01 -1.38 -27.74
N LEU A 525 14.05 -1.05 -26.90
CA LEU A 525 12.72 -1.65 -26.88
C LEU A 525 11.71 -0.90 -27.77
N GLY A 526 12.12 0.24 -28.38
CA GLY A 526 11.27 1.07 -29.22
C GLY A 526 10.96 0.48 -30.61
N SER A 527 11.60 -0.62 -30.98
CA SER A 527 11.37 -1.32 -32.26
C SER A 527 10.71 -2.69 -32.11
N LEU A 528 10.19 -3.02 -30.93
CA LEU A 528 9.50 -4.30 -30.71
C LEU A 528 8.24 -4.39 -31.57
N ASP A 529 8.13 -5.47 -32.37
CA ASP A 529 6.87 -5.86 -32.97
C ASP A 529 5.93 -6.54 -31.96
N ALA A 530 4.75 -6.95 -32.39
CA ALA A 530 3.78 -7.56 -31.50
C ALA A 530 4.33 -8.83 -30.83
N THR A 531 5.08 -9.66 -31.57
CA THR A 531 5.69 -10.90 -31.07
C THR A 531 6.80 -10.59 -30.07
N GLY A 532 7.65 -9.61 -30.36
CA GLY A 532 8.74 -9.18 -29.47
C GLY A 532 8.20 -8.54 -28.17
N TYR A 533 7.14 -7.78 -28.26
CA TYR A 533 6.48 -7.23 -27.07
C TYR A 533 5.83 -8.33 -26.21
N ASP A 534 5.16 -9.28 -26.85
CA ASP A 534 4.57 -10.40 -26.12
C ASP A 534 5.63 -11.29 -25.46
N ALA A 535 6.75 -11.50 -26.13
CA ALA A 535 7.87 -12.29 -25.65
C ALA A 535 8.84 -11.52 -24.71
N LEU A 536 8.55 -10.24 -24.40
CA LEU A 536 9.44 -9.44 -23.57
C LEU A 536 9.66 -10.09 -22.20
N VAL A 537 10.90 -10.42 -21.91
CA VAL A 537 11.34 -10.97 -20.62
C VAL A 537 11.53 -9.85 -19.60
N PRO A 538 11.50 -10.13 -18.28
CA PRO A 538 11.81 -9.14 -17.26
C PRO A 538 13.14 -8.44 -17.53
N THR A 539 13.08 -7.13 -17.81
CA THR A 539 14.23 -6.35 -18.29
C THR A 539 14.44 -5.14 -17.41
N GLN A 540 15.65 -4.98 -16.88
CA GLN A 540 16.02 -3.86 -16.03
C GLN A 540 16.59 -2.72 -16.86
N TRP A 541 16.07 -1.51 -16.71
CA TRP A 541 16.63 -0.35 -17.42
C TRP A 541 17.86 0.22 -16.68
N PRO A 542 18.78 0.91 -17.38
CA PRO A 542 18.70 1.38 -18.76
C PRO A 542 18.96 0.30 -19.82
N VAL A 543 18.31 0.43 -21.00
CA VAL A 543 18.46 -0.43 -22.18
C VAL A 543 18.59 0.46 -23.42
N PRO A 544 19.70 1.19 -23.58
CA PRO A 544 19.90 2.11 -24.70
C PRO A 544 20.10 1.36 -26.01
N ALA A 545 19.62 1.92 -27.12
CA ALA A 545 19.85 1.35 -28.43
C ALA A 545 21.31 1.58 -28.89
N GLY A 546 21.92 0.54 -29.47
CA GLY A 546 23.26 0.62 -30.06
C GLY A 546 24.42 0.80 -29.08
N GLN A 547 24.15 0.68 -27.79
CA GLN A 547 25.14 0.79 -26.72
C GLN A 547 24.99 -0.37 -25.71
N ALA A 548 26.07 -0.75 -25.07
CA ALA A 548 26.00 -1.69 -23.95
C ALA A 548 25.32 -1.03 -22.76
N ALA A 549 24.37 -1.71 -22.15
CA ALA A 549 23.77 -1.27 -20.89
C ALA A 549 24.83 -1.27 -19.79
N PRO A 550 24.91 -0.22 -18.93
CA PRO A 550 25.79 -0.26 -17.77
C PRO A 550 25.34 -1.41 -16.82
N ALA A 551 26.31 -2.05 -16.17
CA ALA A 551 26.03 -3.13 -15.22
C ALA A 551 25.09 -2.70 -14.08
N ARG A 552 25.16 -1.43 -13.69
CA ARG A 552 24.29 -0.77 -12.71
C ARG A 552 24.37 0.75 -12.86
N PRO A 553 23.37 1.50 -12.36
CA PRO A 553 23.47 2.95 -12.30
C PRO A 553 24.68 3.40 -11.51
N PHE A 554 25.34 4.44 -11.98
CA PHE A 554 26.50 5.09 -11.36
C PHE A 554 27.75 4.19 -11.18
N ALA A 555 27.83 3.07 -11.89
CA ALA A 555 29.05 2.23 -11.88
C ALA A 555 30.27 2.98 -12.42
N ASP A 556 30.07 3.93 -13.33
CA ASP A 556 31.07 4.85 -13.91
C ASP A 556 31.32 6.10 -13.04
N ARG A 557 30.66 6.20 -11.89
CA ARG A 557 30.71 7.36 -10.96
C ARG A 557 30.22 8.67 -11.58
N ARG A 558 29.43 8.63 -12.67
CA ARG A 558 28.82 9.80 -13.30
C ARG A 558 27.35 9.89 -12.88
N PHE A 559 26.98 11.10 -12.48
CA PHE A 559 25.62 11.42 -12.03
C PHE A 559 24.93 12.34 -13.04
N SER A 560 23.62 12.48 -12.93
CA SER A 560 22.79 13.16 -13.94
C SER A 560 22.73 14.70 -13.80
N HIS A 561 23.48 15.29 -12.88
CA HIS A 561 23.69 16.74 -12.85
C HIS A 561 24.58 17.21 -14.00
N ALA A 562 24.46 18.48 -14.40
CA ALA A 562 25.18 19.04 -15.55
C ALA A 562 26.72 18.90 -15.47
N ASP A 563 27.29 18.85 -14.28
CA ASP A 563 28.73 18.63 -14.04
C ASP A 563 29.10 17.15 -13.83
N GLY A 564 28.14 16.23 -13.95
CA GLY A 564 28.35 14.81 -13.76
C GLY A 564 28.57 14.38 -12.31
N LYS A 565 28.37 15.25 -11.32
CA LYS A 565 28.65 15.00 -9.91
C LYS A 565 27.37 14.84 -9.07
N ALA A 566 27.43 14.02 -8.05
CA ALA A 566 26.41 13.95 -7.01
C ALA A 566 26.45 15.18 -6.09
N ARG A 567 25.35 15.41 -5.39
CA ARG A 567 25.24 16.49 -4.40
C ARG A 567 25.05 15.92 -3.02
N PHE A 568 25.91 16.33 -2.08
CA PHE A 568 25.51 16.33 -0.68
C PHE A 568 24.48 17.43 -0.48
N VAL A 569 23.37 17.10 0.13
CA VAL A 569 22.27 18.02 0.39
C VAL A 569 22.24 18.37 1.86
N PRO A 570 22.41 19.63 2.26
CA PRO A 570 22.26 20.00 3.66
C PRO A 570 20.81 19.77 4.12
N THR A 571 20.65 19.07 5.22
CA THR A 571 19.34 18.68 5.80
C THR A 571 19.25 19.15 7.24
N PRO A 572 19.06 20.44 7.51
CA PRO A 572 18.90 20.90 8.88
C PRO A 572 17.66 20.21 9.51
N PRO A 573 17.83 19.59 10.68
CA PRO A 573 16.74 18.85 11.31
C PRO A 573 15.59 19.76 11.72
N ARG A 574 14.37 19.30 11.55
CA ARG A 574 13.16 19.99 12.00
C ARG A 574 12.14 19.00 12.54
N ALA A 575 11.48 19.39 13.62
CA ALA A 575 10.40 18.60 14.20
C ALA A 575 9.17 18.57 13.29
N PRO A 576 8.27 17.59 13.44
CA PRO A 576 6.97 17.61 12.79
C PRO A 576 6.21 18.91 13.07
N ALA A 577 5.52 19.44 12.04
CA ALA A 577 4.84 20.73 12.11
C ALA A 577 3.71 20.75 13.16
N ASN A 578 3.03 19.62 13.35
CA ASN A 578 1.97 19.47 14.34
C ASN A 578 2.57 18.85 15.62
N ALA A 579 2.87 19.70 16.61
CA ALA A 579 3.35 19.23 17.92
C ALA A 579 2.22 18.54 18.70
N LEU A 580 2.60 17.59 19.55
CA LEU A 580 1.69 17.04 20.55
C LEU A 580 1.39 18.11 21.61
N ASP A 581 0.17 18.11 22.10
CA ASP A 581 -0.30 19.01 23.15
C ASP A 581 -1.16 18.25 24.20
N GLN A 582 -1.75 18.99 25.13
CA GLN A 582 -2.58 18.38 26.17
C GLN A 582 -3.92 17.83 25.65
N ASP A 583 -4.45 18.40 24.56
CA ASP A 583 -5.71 17.96 23.95
C ASP A 583 -5.49 16.75 23.02
N PHE A 584 -4.31 16.68 22.39
CA PHE A 584 -3.92 15.63 21.47
C PHE A 584 -2.52 15.09 21.82
N PRO A 585 -2.41 14.31 22.92
CA PRO A 585 -1.11 13.95 23.51
C PRO A 585 -0.41 12.75 22.87
N ILE A 586 -1.03 12.06 21.91
CA ILE A 586 -0.52 10.82 21.34
C ILE A 586 -0.14 11.02 19.88
N ALA A 587 1.06 10.58 19.49
CA ALA A 587 1.50 10.57 18.11
C ALA A 587 0.92 9.34 17.38
N LEU A 588 -0.01 9.57 16.45
CA LEU A 588 -0.55 8.53 15.60
C LEU A 588 0.40 8.21 14.46
N ASN A 589 0.75 6.94 14.33
CA ASN A 589 1.41 6.33 13.19
C ASN A 589 0.40 5.46 12.42
N THR A 590 0.52 5.41 11.10
CA THR A 590 -0.31 4.59 10.24
C THR A 590 0.53 3.61 9.44
N GLY A 591 -0.07 2.52 8.99
CA GLY A 591 0.63 1.53 8.17
C GLY A 591 -0.27 0.40 7.73
N ARG A 592 0.34 -0.71 7.34
CA ARG A 592 -0.36 -1.87 6.78
C ARG A 592 -0.48 -3.00 7.78
N VAL A 593 -1.45 -3.88 7.56
CA VAL A 593 -1.47 -5.22 8.13
C VAL A 593 -0.93 -6.22 7.11
N ARG A 594 -0.58 -7.40 7.56
CA ARG A 594 0.14 -8.43 6.78
C ARG A 594 -0.61 -8.86 5.52
N ASP A 595 -1.93 -9.10 5.65
CA ASP A 595 -2.71 -9.81 4.64
C ASP A 595 -3.58 -8.89 3.77
N GLN A 596 -3.58 -7.57 4.02
CA GLN A 596 -4.39 -6.61 3.28
C GLN A 596 -3.57 -5.70 2.37
N TRP A 597 -4.22 -5.12 1.36
CA TRP A 597 -3.64 -4.20 0.40
C TRP A 597 -4.51 -2.96 0.23
N HIS A 598 -3.92 -1.78 0.47
CA HIS A 598 -4.56 -0.46 0.35
C HIS A 598 -5.99 -0.43 0.93
N THR A 599 -7.00 -0.11 0.10
CA THR A 599 -8.40 0.03 0.53
C THR A 599 -9.19 -1.29 0.44
N MET A 600 -8.52 -2.42 0.40
CA MET A 600 -9.10 -3.77 0.37
C MET A 600 -10.01 -4.08 -0.82
N THR A 601 -10.09 -3.23 -1.81
CA THR A 601 -10.95 -3.41 -2.99
C THR A 601 -10.72 -4.74 -3.70
N ARG A 602 -9.49 -5.25 -3.69
CA ARG A 602 -9.12 -6.57 -4.19
C ARG A 602 -8.97 -7.60 -3.07
N THR A 603 -8.13 -7.34 -2.08
CA THR A 603 -7.83 -8.31 -1.01
C THR A 603 -9.06 -8.63 -0.15
N GLY A 604 -9.99 -7.69 0.02
CA GLY A 604 -11.25 -7.90 0.72
C GLY A 604 -12.19 -8.93 0.05
N ARG A 605 -11.91 -9.34 -1.19
CA ARG A 605 -12.67 -10.37 -1.93
C ARG A 605 -12.18 -11.78 -1.62
N ALA A 606 -10.98 -11.94 -1.05
CA ALA A 606 -10.39 -13.25 -0.73
C ALA A 606 -10.66 -13.59 0.75
N PRO A 607 -11.51 -14.57 1.05
CA PRO A 607 -11.92 -14.90 2.43
C PRO A 607 -10.74 -15.10 3.37
N ARG A 608 -9.74 -15.88 2.95
CA ARG A 608 -8.56 -16.18 3.80
C ARG A 608 -7.72 -14.96 4.16
N LEU A 609 -7.77 -13.88 3.39
CA LEU A 609 -7.03 -12.65 3.69
C LEU A 609 -7.73 -11.79 4.76
N GLY A 610 -9.03 -11.97 4.96
CA GLY A 610 -9.81 -11.34 6.01
C GLY A 610 -9.75 -12.04 7.37
N ASP A 611 -9.27 -13.29 7.41
CA ASP A 611 -9.30 -14.11 8.63
C ASP A 611 -8.24 -13.72 9.67
N HIS A 612 -7.10 -13.16 9.25
CA HIS A 612 -6.01 -12.79 10.17
C HIS A 612 -6.38 -11.56 11.01
N ILE A 613 -6.83 -10.48 10.37
CA ILE A 613 -7.30 -9.26 11.02
C ILE A 613 -8.65 -8.87 10.41
N SER A 614 -9.70 -8.94 11.20
CA SER A 614 -11.08 -8.73 10.74
C SER A 614 -11.63 -7.33 11.03
N GLU A 615 -11.01 -6.61 11.97
CA GLU A 615 -11.43 -5.27 12.39
C GLU A 615 -10.26 -4.29 12.35
N SER A 616 -10.56 -3.01 12.11
CA SER A 616 -9.57 -1.96 12.35
C SER A 616 -9.26 -1.89 13.86
N PHE A 617 -8.02 -1.59 14.17
CA PHE A 617 -7.57 -1.50 15.56
C PHE A 617 -6.69 -0.28 15.79
N VAL A 618 -6.61 0.12 17.05
CA VAL A 618 -5.58 1.03 17.54
C VAL A 618 -4.67 0.25 18.48
N ASP A 619 -3.41 0.14 18.07
CA ASP A 619 -2.37 -0.48 18.90
C ASP A 619 -1.68 0.61 19.72
N MET A 620 -1.63 0.42 21.04
CA MET A 620 -1.10 1.43 21.95
C MET A 620 -0.44 0.78 23.17
N HIS A 621 0.43 1.55 23.83
CA HIS A 621 1.09 1.08 25.04
C HIS A 621 0.08 0.90 26.17
N PRO A 622 0.14 -0.21 26.96
CA PRO A 622 -0.83 -0.48 28.02
C PRO A 622 -0.98 0.65 29.06
N GLN A 623 0.10 1.34 29.41
CA GLN A 623 0.04 2.48 30.35
C GLN A 623 -0.69 3.69 29.73
N ASP A 624 -0.54 3.92 28.42
CA ASP A 624 -1.27 4.99 27.74
C ASP A 624 -2.76 4.64 27.61
N ALA A 625 -3.09 3.36 27.38
CA ALA A 625 -4.46 2.87 27.39
C ALA A 625 -5.14 3.10 28.74
N LEU A 626 -4.42 2.83 29.83
CA LEU A 626 -4.91 3.10 31.18
C LEU A 626 -5.18 4.59 31.40
N LEU A 627 -4.29 5.48 30.95
CA LEU A 627 -4.48 6.93 31.05
C LEU A 627 -5.64 7.43 30.19
N CYS A 628 -5.88 6.81 29.04
CA CYS A 628 -7.03 7.11 28.17
C CYS A 628 -8.35 6.48 28.66
N GLY A 629 -8.31 5.67 29.70
CA GLY A 629 -9.50 4.98 30.24
C GLY A 629 -10.05 3.89 29.31
N VAL A 630 -9.21 3.27 28.50
CA VAL A 630 -9.58 2.19 27.55
C VAL A 630 -8.86 0.89 27.90
N LYS A 631 -9.53 -0.23 27.64
CA LYS A 631 -8.99 -1.57 27.86
C LYS A 631 -8.85 -2.32 26.55
N GLU A 632 -7.97 -3.30 26.55
CA GLU A 632 -7.85 -4.22 25.42
C GLU A 632 -9.20 -4.84 25.03
N GLY A 633 -9.51 -4.84 23.74
CA GLY A 633 -10.76 -5.34 23.20
C GLY A 633 -11.93 -4.36 23.23
N GLU A 634 -11.87 -3.28 24.00
CA GLU A 634 -12.89 -2.21 23.95
C GLU A 634 -12.78 -1.38 22.65
N LEU A 635 -13.85 -0.68 22.31
CA LEU A 635 -13.83 0.31 21.24
C LEU A 635 -13.34 1.65 21.74
N ALA A 636 -12.51 2.30 20.94
CA ALA A 636 -12.03 3.64 21.18
C ALA A 636 -12.35 4.56 20.02
N ARG A 637 -12.60 5.82 20.32
CA ARG A 637 -12.66 6.92 19.37
C ARG A 637 -11.30 7.58 19.30
N ILE A 638 -10.71 7.60 18.13
CA ILE A 638 -9.47 8.30 17.83
C ILE A 638 -9.84 9.60 17.13
N SER A 639 -9.47 10.74 17.74
CA SER A 639 -9.82 12.07 17.24
C SER A 639 -8.56 12.91 17.03
N SER A 640 -8.59 13.73 15.98
CA SER A 640 -7.59 14.76 15.71
C SER A 640 -8.29 16.09 15.43
N HIS A 641 -7.55 17.13 15.07
CA HIS A 641 -8.13 18.40 14.60
C HIS A 641 -8.93 18.26 13.30
N TRP A 642 -8.70 17.18 12.53
CA TRP A 642 -9.28 17.01 11.18
C TRP A 642 -10.47 16.08 11.15
N GLY A 643 -10.54 15.12 12.04
CA GLY A 643 -11.62 14.17 12.08
C GLY A 643 -11.48 13.12 13.16
N ALA A 644 -12.31 12.09 13.07
CA ALA A 644 -12.33 10.99 14.03
C ALA A 644 -12.61 9.67 13.34
N MET A 645 -12.28 8.57 14.03
CA MET A 645 -12.62 7.21 13.67
C MET A 645 -12.84 6.35 14.90
N ILE A 646 -13.37 5.17 14.72
CA ILE A 646 -13.57 4.17 15.77
C ILE A 646 -12.76 2.92 15.44
N ALA A 647 -12.05 2.39 16.43
CA ALA A 647 -11.25 1.18 16.27
C ALA A 647 -11.22 0.36 17.57
N ARG A 648 -10.93 -0.93 17.45
CA ARG A 648 -10.74 -1.82 18.58
C ARG A 648 -9.38 -1.61 19.23
N VAL A 649 -9.32 -1.50 20.54
CA VAL A 649 -8.05 -1.33 21.27
C VAL A 649 -7.27 -2.63 21.32
N GLN A 650 -5.99 -2.55 20.99
CA GLN A 650 -5.01 -3.60 21.16
C GLN A 650 -3.83 -3.11 22.00
N HIS A 651 -3.27 -3.97 22.81
CA HIS A 651 -2.05 -3.74 23.57
C HIS A 651 -0.89 -4.51 22.96
N GLY A 652 -0.32 -3.98 21.87
CA GLY A 652 0.86 -4.57 21.26
C GLY A 652 2.13 -4.24 22.03
N GLY A 653 2.98 -5.26 22.27
CA GLY A 653 4.25 -5.10 22.98
C GLY A 653 5.31 -4.30 22.21
N GLY A 654 5.00 -3.81 20.99
CA GLY A 654 5.92 -3.12 20.13
C GLY A 654 5.71 -1.61 19.99
N ILE A 655 4.79 -1.03 20.76
CA ILE A 655 4.48 0.41 20.72
C ILE A 655 5.13 1.13 21.90
N ALA A 656 5.85 2.22 21.62
CA ALA A 656 6.41 3.10 22.64
C ALA A 656 5.31 3.98 23.29
N ARG A 657 5.54 4.38 24.51
CA ARG A 657 4.68 5.36 25.21
C ARG A 657 4.56 6.67 24.43
N GLY A 658 3.37 7.24 24.43
CA GLY A 658 3.02 8.47 23.70
C GLY A 658 2.81 8.26 22.21
N SER A 659 2.78 7.01 21.74
CA SER A 659 2.53 6.64 20.34
C SER A 659 1.37 5.66 20.21
N ALA A 660 0.72 5.68 19.06
CA ALA A 660 -0.30 4.72 18.69
C ALA A 660 -0.16 4.37 17.19
N PHE A 661 -0.71 3.22 16.80
CA PHE A 661 -0.72 2.76 15.42
C PHE A 661 -2.13 2.35 15.01
N VAL A 662 -2.54 2.78 13.80
CA VAL A 662 -3.82 2.39 13.18
C VAL A 662 -3.56 1.96 11.74
N PRO A 663 -4.12 0.82 11.29
CA PRO A 663 -3.98 0.38 9.91
C PRO A 663 -4.81 1.20 8.92
N ILE A 664 -4.31 1.29 7.67
CA ILE A 664 -4.85 2.18 6.63
C ILE A 664 -5.99 1.57 5.78
N HIS A 665 -6.34 0.31 5.99
CA HIS A 665 -7.06 -0.46 4.96
C HIS A 665 -8.57 -0.26 4.94
N TRP A 666 -9.18 0.00 6.10
CA TRP A 666 -10.65 0.03 6.23
C TRP A 666 -11.28 1.24 5.55
N ASN A 667 -12.45 1.03 4.99
CA ASN A 667 -13.25 1.97 4.23
C ASN A 667 -14.74 1.82 4.58
N ASN A 668 -15.61 2.66 4.03
CA ASN A 668 -17.04 2.65 4.36
C ASN A 668 -17.81 1.41 3.82
N GLN A 669 -17.18 0.61 2.94
CA GLN A 669 -17.76 -0.66 2.49
C GLN A 669 -17.47 -1.79 3.49
N THR A 670 -16.47 -1.61 4.34
CA THR A 670 -15.97 -2.64 5.25
C THR A 670 -16.13 -2.29 6.73
N ALA A 671 -16.46 -1.05 7.06
CA ALA A 671 -16.67 -0.60 8.44
C ALA A 671 -17.49 0.69 8.49
N SER A 672 -18.20 0.89 9.59
CA SER A 672 -19.06 2.05 9.81
C SER A 672 -18.29 3.38 9.93
N ASP A 673 -17.11 3.37 10.57
CA ASP A 673 -16.33 4.59 10.82
C ASP A 673 -14.86 4.25 11.11
N ALA A 674 -14.15 3.70 10.12
CA ALA A 674 -12.78 3.21 10.32
C ALA A 674 -11.76 3.75 9.31
N ARG A 675 -12.07 4.83 8.59
CA ARG A 675 -11.14 5.48 7.65
C ARG A 675 -10.11 6.32 8.41
N VAL A 676 -8.92 5.80 8.58
CA VAL A 676 -7.84 6.54 9.27
C VAL A 676 -7.45 7.82 8.53
N GLY A 677 -7.61 7.87 7.22
CA GLY A 677 -7.40 9.08 6.42
C GLY A 677 -8.18 10.30 6.94
N ALA A 678 -9.37 10.09 7.52
CA ALA A 678 -10.16 11.17 8.13
C ALA A 678 -9.45 11.83 9.33
N VAL A 679 -8.60 11.10 10.02
CA VAL A 679 -7.87 11.56 11.23
C VAL A 679 -6.52 12.17 10.87
N VAL A 680 -5.90 11.74 9.78
CA VAL A 680 -4.54 12.13 9.39
C VAL A 680 -4.48 13.61 8.99
N ASN A 681 -3.44 14.30 9.48
CA ASN A 681 -3.18 15.70 9.15
C ASN A 681 -2.80 15.90 7.68
N PRO A 682 -3.13 17.06 7.06
CA PRO A 682 -2.84 17.34 5.65
C PRO A 682 -1.47 18.02 5.41
N VAL A 683 -0.59 18.09 6.39
CA VAL A 683 0.76 18.63 6.21
C VAL A 683 1.52 17.83 5.17
N VAL A 684 2.24 18.51 4.32
CA VAL A 684 3.04 17.90 3.26
C VAL A 684 4.51 18.28 3.38
N ASP A 685 5.38 17.45 2.86
CA ASP A 685 6.78 17.80 2.62
C ASP A 685 6.84 18.97 1.62
N PRO A 686 7.57 20.05 1.92
CA PRO A 686 7.56 21.27 1.07
C PRO A 686 8.20 21.06 -0.31
N VAL A 687 9.01 20.04 -0.47
CA VAL A 687 9.68 19.72 -1.74
C VAL A 687 8.88 18.73 -2.56
N SER A 688 8.59 17.57 -1.95
CA SER A 688 7.90 16.48 -2.65
C SER A 688 6.37 16.63 -2.68
N GLY A 689 5.78 17.37 -1.75
CA GLY A 689 4.32 17.43 -1.57
C GLY A 689 3.74 16.13 -0.96
N GLU A 690 4.57 15.24 -0.45
CA GLU A 690 4.10 14.01 0.18
C GLU A 690 3.48 14.27 1.56
N PRO A 691 2.27 13.72 1.85
CA PRO A 691 1.63 13.90 3.13
C PRO A 691 2.31 13.17 4.30
N GLU A 692 2.16 13.74 5.50
CA GLU A 692 2.71 13.21 6.75
C GLU A 692 1.78 12.18 7.41
N PHE A 693 1.75 10.96 6.88
CA PHE A 693 0.94 9.87 7.43
C PHE A 693 1.50 9.25 8.72
N LYS A 694 2.74 9.55 9.07
CA LYS A 694 3.44 8.86 10.17
C LYS A 694 3.46 9.65 11.47
N HIS A 695 2.86 10.83 11.48
CA HIS A 695 2.78 11.65 12.67
C HIS A 695 1.55 12.56 12.64
N THR A 696 0.52 12.23 13.41
CA THR A 696 -0.64 13.10 13.65
C THR A 696 -0.93 13.13 15.14
N PRO A 697 -1.01 14.32 15.78
CA PRO A 697 -1.48 14.42 17.15
C PRO A 697 -2.92 13.96 17.27
N VAL A 698 -3.18 13.02 18.18
CA VAL A 698 -4.52 12.47 18.41
C VAL A 698 -4.84 12.36 19.89
N ARG A 699 -6.14 12.34 20.17
CA ARG A 699 -6.73 11.94 21.45
C ARG A 699 -7.45 10.62 21.26
N ILE A 700 -7.29 9.73 22.21
CA ILE A 700 -7.94 8.43 22.24
C ILE A 700 -8.84 8.37 23.46
N ASP A 701 -10.15 8.24 23.21
CA ASP A 701 -11.17 8.19 24.25
C ASP A 701 -11.94 6.85 24.13
N ARG A 702 -12.48 6.38 25.25
CA ARG A 702 -13.37 5.23 25.23
C ARG A 702 -14.62 5.55 24.38
N PHE A 703 -14.98 4.63 23.49
CA PHE A 703 -16.26 4.67 22.80
C PHE A 703 -17.26 3.77 23.55
N PRO A 704 -18.15 4.35 24.37
CA PRO A 704 -18.99 3.55 25.26
C PRO A 704 -20.09 2.84 24.47
N VAL A 705 -20.15 1.54 24.62
CA VAL A 705 -21.20 0.68 24.08
C VAL A 705 -21.84 -0.12 25.22
N LYS A 706 -23.08 -0.54 25.01
CA LYS A 706 -23.84 -1.34 25.97
C LYS A 706 -23.76 -2.82 25.70
N TRP A 707 -23.51 -3.17 24.45
CA TRP A 707 -23.36 -4.55 24.01
C TRP A 707 -22.41 -4.64 22.83
N HIS A 708 -21.80 -5.81 22.70
CA HIS A 708 -21.03 -6.26 21.55
C HIS A 708 -21.73 -7.46 20.91
N GLY A 709 -21.51 -7.67 19.63
CA GLY A 709 -22.06 -8.81 18.92
C GLY A 709 -21.32 -9.13 17.64
N PHE A 710 -21.72 -10.23 17.03
CA PHE A 710 -21.33 -10.57 15.68
C PHE A 710 -22.45 -11.28 14.95
N ILE A 711 -22.42 -11.17 13.62
CA ILE A 711 -23.31 -11.89 12.72
C ILE A 711 -22.45 -12.60 11.68
N LEU A 712 -22.85 -13.82 11.33
CA LEU A 712 -22.47 -14.49 10.09
C LEU A 712 -23.74 -14.60 9.24
N SER A 713 -23.70 -14.17 7.99
CA SER A 713 -24.87 -14.15 7.11
C SER A 713 -24.50 -14.45 5.66
N ARG A 714 -25.32 -15.26 4.98
CA ARG A 714 -25.21 -15.50 3.53
C ARG A 714 -25.79 -14.35 2.72
N THR A 715 -26.64 -13.55 3.32
CA THR A 715 -27.23 -12.36 2.71
C THR A 715 -26.53 -11.11 3.20
N ASP A 716 -26.39 -10.12 2.33
CA ASP A 716 -25.88 -8.81 2.71
C ASP A 716 -26.89 -8.09 3.62
N LEU A 717 -26.38 -7.40 4.63
CA LEU A 717 -27.16 -6.73 5.65
C LEU A 717 -26.94 -5.21 5.58
N ASP A 718 -28.01 -4.48 5.84
CA ASP A 718 -27.94 -3.04 6.11
C ASP A 718 -27.78 -2.82 7.62
N LEU A 719 -26.60 -2.34 8.01
CA LEU A 719 -26.23 -2.12 9.41
C LEU A 719 -26.04 -0.64 9.76
N ASP A 720 -26.45 0.27 8.90
CA ASP A 720 -26.21 1.71 9.05
C ASP A 720 -26.88 2.31 10.31
N SER A 721 -27.87 1.64 10.88
CA SER A 721 -28.48 2.02 12.15
C SER A 721 -27.64 1.71 13.39
N LEU A 722 -26.60 0.88 13.26
CA LEU A 722 -25.74 0.48 14.37
C LEU A 722 -24.60 1.49 14.62
N ALA A 723 -24.23 1.64 15.88
CA ALA A 723 -23.16 2.55 16.26
C ALA A 723 -21.77 2.11 15.79
N TYR A 724 -21.59 0.82 15.59
CA TYR A 724 -20.35 0.22 15.08
C TYR A 724 -20.64 -1.09 14.37
N TRP A 725 -20.06 -1.25 13.21
CA TRP A 725 -19.99 -2.52 12.51
C TRP A 725 -18.72 -2.61 11.65
N THR A 726 -18.25 -3.83 11.42
CA THR A 726 -17.27 -4.17 10.40
C THR A 726 -17.74 -5.37 9.61
N ARG A 727 -17.29 -5.50 8.36
CA ARG A 727 -17.64 -6.58 7.44
C ARG A 727 -16.39 -7.24 6.89
N VAL A 728 -16.34 -8.56 6.94
CA VAL A 728 -15.30 -9.37 6.31
C VAL A 728 -15.96 -10.44 5.44
N GLN A 729 -15.45 -10.62 4.22
CA GLN A 729 -15.94 -11.65 3.31
C GLN A 729 -15.47 -13.04 3.76
N GLY A 730 -16.41 -13.94 3.97
CA GLY A 730 -16.20 -15.39 4.11
C GLY A 730 -16.48 -16.11 2.79
N LYS A 731 -16.34 -17.44 2.80
CA LYS A 731 -16.74 -18.26 1.66
C LYS A 731 -18.25 -18.48 1.71
N ASP A 732 -18.97 -17.90 0.75
CA ASP A 732 -20.44 -17.95 0.65
C ASP A 732 -21.19 -17.31 1.84
N PHE A 733 -20.56 -16.44 2.61
CA PHE A 733 -21.15 -15.65 3.68
C PHE A 733 -20.29 -14.43 3.99
N ALA A 734 -20.83 -13.48 4.73
CA ALA A 734 -20.06 -12.39 5.32
C ALA A 734 -20.10 -12.49 6.86
N ARG A 735 -19.01 -12.08 7.50
CA ARG A 735 -18.89 -11.93 8.95
C ARG A 735 -18.93 -10.45 9.30
N TYR A 736 -19.75 -10.12 10.28
CA TYR A 736 -19.91 -8.78 10.81
C TYR A 736 -19.56 -8.76 12.29
N GLU A 737 -18.74 -7.82 12.74
CA GLU A 737 -18.57 -7.49 14.15
C GLU A 737 -19.42 -6.25 14.44
N LEU A 738 -20.08 -6.22 15.58
CA LEU A 738 -21.10 -5.23 15.90
C LEU A 738 -20.91 -4.65 17.30
N ALA A 739 -21.40 -3.44 17.50
CA ALA A 739 -21.63 -2.91 18.83
C ALA A 739 -22.74 -1.85 18.83
N GLY A 740 -23.48 -1.75 19.93
CA GLY A 740 -24.58 -0.81 20.06
C GLY A 740 -24.49 0.00 21.34
N ARG A 741 -25.02 1.23 21.26
CA ARG A 741 -25.08 2.18 22.40
C ARG A 741 -26.44 2.17 23.07
N ASN A 742 -27.47 1.67 22.42
CA ASN A 742 -28.82 1.63 22.92
C ASN A 742 -29.13 0.27 23.54
N ASN A 743 -30.02 0.25 24.55
CA ASN A 743 -30.57 -1.00 25.04
C ASN A 743 -31.51 -1.59 23.98
N ILE A 744 -31.48 -2.91 23.87
CA ILE A 744 -32.40 -3.67 23.05
C ILE A 744 -33.44 -4.28 24.01
N GLU A 745 -34.68 -3.89 23.89
CA GLU A 745 -35.76 -4.34 24.79
C GLU A 745 -36.24 -5.75 24.43
N ASP A 746 -36.38 -6.03 23.14
CA ASP A 746 -36.73 -7.33 22.59
C ASP A 746 -35.68 -7.79 21.57
N PHE A 747 -34.74 -8.59 22.04
CA PHE A 747 -33.67 -9.14 21.20
C PHE A 747 -34.22 -10.00 20.07
N GLY A 748 -35.26 -10.79 20.32
CA GLY A 748 -35.79 -11.72 19.31
C GLY A 748 -36.40 -11.00 18.13
N HIS A 749 -37.26 -10.02 18.40
CA HIS A 749 -37.86 -9.19 17.35
C HIS A 749 -36.80 -8.36 16.62
N TRP A 750 -35.94 -7.68 17.38
CA TRP A 750 -34.87 -6.84 16.77
C TRP A 750 -33.92 -7.65 15.89
N ALA A 751 -33.52 -8.86 16.31
CA ALA A 751 -32.60 -9.69 15.52
C ALA A 751 -33.27 -10.21 14.24
N ARG A 752 -34.56 -10.60 14.31
CA ARG A 752 -35.30 -11.00 13.11
C ARG A 752 -35.48 -9.85 12.12
N GLU A 753 -35.84 -8.67 12.61
CA GLU A 753 -35.95 -7.47 11.77
C GLU A 753 -34.63 -7.17 11.07
N LEU A 754 -33.50 -7.17 11.83
CA LEU A 754 -32.16 -6.92 11.30
C LEU A 754 -31.73 -7.95 10.24
N LEU A 755 -32.10 -9.21 10.42
CA LEU A 755 -31.74 -10.31 9.54
C LEU A 755 -32.79 -10.59 8.44
N GLY A 756 -33.90 -9.86 8.43
CA GLY A 756 -34.98 -10.02 7.45
C GLY A 756 -35.75 -11.33 7.61
N VAL A 757 -35.86 -11.85 8.83
CA VAL A 757 -36.59 -13.09 9.16
C VAL A 757 -37.92 -12.76 9.78
N THR A 758 -38.97 -13.48 9.44
CA THR A 758 -40.31 -13.26 10.03
C THR A 758 -40.40 -13.77 11.46
N ASP A 759 -41.28 -13.16 12.28
CA ASP A 759 -41.42 -13.51 13.71
C ASP A 759 -41.94 -14.94 13.93
N ASP A 760 -42.58 -15.54 12.98
CA ASP A 760 -43.22 -16.86 13.02
C ASP A 760 -42.37 -17.95 12.30
N ASP A 761 -41.15 -17.64 11.88
CA ASP A 761 -40.28 -18.60 11.19
C ASP A 761 -39.95 -19.80 12.13
N PRO A 762 -40.32 -21.03 11.75
CA PRO A 762 -40.13 -22.22 12.61
C PRO A 762 -38.66 -22.68 12.69
N ASP A 763 -37.82 -22.27 11.76
CA ASP A 763 -36.41 -22.65 11.66
C ASP A 763 -35.46 -21.65 12.34
N TRP A 764 -36.03 -20.74 13.14
CA TRP A 764 -35.30 -19.84 14.01
C TRP A 764 -35.06 -20.48 15.39
N LEU A 765 -33.79 -20.72 15.71
CA LEU A 765 -33.34 -21.19 17.01
C LEU A 765 -32.79 -20.03 17.82
N GLU A 766 -33.22 -19.86 19.07
CA GLU A 766 -32.74 -18.74 19.88
C GLU A 766 -32.52 -19.13 21.35
N TYR A 767 -31.61 -18.38 21.98
CA TYR A 767 -31.35 -18.37 23.41
C TYR A 767 -31.28 -16.93 23.90
N ALA A 768 -32.06 -16.59 24.91
CA ALA A 768 -32.06 -15.27 25.52
C ALA A 768 -31.92 -15.37 27.03
N ASP A 769 -30.90 -14.71 27.58
CA ASP A 769 -30.79 -14.46 29.02
C ASP A 769 -30.92 -12.94 29.24
N LYS A 770 -32.15 -12.51 29.56
CA LYS A 770 -32.48 -11.13 29.79
C LYS A 770 -31.77 -10.53 31.01
N SER A 771 -31.47 -11.36 32.04
CA SER A 771 -30.80 -10.91 33.26
C SER A 771 -29.33 -10.57 32.99
N GLU A 772 -28.67 -11.32 32.14
CA GLU A 772 -27.26 -11.13 31.73
C GLU A 772 -27.12 -10.31 30.46
N GLY A 773 -28.21 -9.98 29.77
CA GLY A 773 -28.17 -9.25 28.49
C GLY A 773 -27.54 -10.04 27.34
N VAL A 774 -27.59 -11.37 27.40
CA VAL A 774 -27.03 -12.29 26.39
C VAL A 774 -28.14 -12.77 25.47
N TYR A 775 -27.87 -12.65 24.15
CA TYR A 775 -28.76 -13.18 23.13
C TYR A 775 -28.00 -13.93 22.05
N ARG A 776 -28.54 -15.04 21.59
CA ARG A 776 -27.96 -15.87 20.54
C ARG A 776 -29.09 -16.43 19.68
N ALA A 777 -28.92 -16.36 18.37
CA ALA A 777 -29.88 -16.96 17.45
C ALA A 777 -29.19 -17.51 16.20
N VAL A 778 -29.84 -18.52 15.62
CA VAL A 778 -29.42 -19.16 14.38
C VAL A 778 -30.65 -19.40 13.53
N HIS A 779 -30.62 -18.95 12.30
CA HIS A 779 -31.62 -19.20 11.27
C HIS A 779 -31.13 -20.31 10.35
N LEU A 780 -31.93 -21.34 10.20
CA LEU A 780 -31.67 -22.48 9.34
C LEU A 780 -32.61 -22.45 8.13
N VAL A 781 -32.12 -22.83 6.97
CA VAL A 781 -32.92 -23.06 5.77
C VAL A 781 -32.54 -24.43 5.21
N ASN A 782 -33.47 -25.36 5.21
CA ASN A 782 -33.23 -26.77 4.80
C ASN A 782 -32.06 -27.40 5.53
N ASP A 783 -32.02 -27.30 6.87
CA ASP A 783 -30.95 -27.79 7.76
C ASP A 783 -29.56 -27.18 7.52
N ARG A 784 -29.47 -26.15 6.75
CA ARG A 784 -28.26 -25.37 6.49
C ARG A 784 -28.30 -24.06 7.25
N ILE A 785 -27.17 -23.61 7.81
CA ILE A 785 -27.09 -22.28 8.42
C ILE A 785 -27.18 -21.20 7.34
N GLU A 786 -28.18 -20.35 7.47
CA GLU A 786 -28.34 -19.15 6.64
C GLU A 786 -27.73 -17.93 7.34
N GLN A 787 -28.03 -17.77 8.63
CA GLN A 787 -27.55 -16.65 9.44
C GLN A 787 -27.38 -17.07 10.89
N CYS A 788 -26.48 -16.41 11.61
CA CYS A 788 -26.43 -16.47 13.07
C CYS A 788 -26.06 -15.13 13.67
N ILE A 789 -26.55 -14.84 14.87
CA ILE A 789 -26.26 -13.63 15.64
C ILE A 789 -25.97 -13.95 17.09
N PHE A 790 -24.92 -13.32 17.64
CA PHE A 790 -24.50 -13.47 19.03
C PHE A 790 -24.29 -12.10 19.64
N ILE A 791 -24.87 -11.84 20.80
CA ILE A 791 -24.81 -10.57 21.53
C ILE A 791 -24.46 -10.80 22.98
N SER A 792 -23.58 -9.98 23.54
CA SER A 792 -23.25 -9.95 24.96
C SER A 792 -22.93 -8.52 25.38
N PRO A 793 -23.25 -8.09 26.60
CA PRO A 793 -22.78 -6.83 27.16
C PRO A 793 -21.28 -6.84 27.49
N ARG A 794 -20.64 -8.01 27.46
CA ARG A 794 -19.23 -8.25 27.73
C ARG A 794 -18.48 -8.67 26.46
N LEU A 795 -17.15 -8.68 26.54
CA LEU A 795 -16.26 -9.13 25.43
C LEU A 795 -16.08 -10.66 25.39
N ASP A 796 -16.98 -11.41 26.00
CA ASP A 796 -16.94 -12.86 26.15
C ASP A 796 -17.68 -13.63 25.05
N LEU A 797 -17.76 -13.05 23.86
CA LEU A 797 -18.40 -13.68 22.70
C LEU A 797 -17.61 -14.92 22.24
N PRO A 798 -18.32 -15.99 21.75
CA PRO A 798 -17.66 -17.17 21.21
C PRO A 798 -16.70 -16.87 20.07
N ALA A 799 -15.68 -17.71 19.90
CA ALA A 799 -14.79 -17.65 18.75
C ALA A 799 -15.56 -17.87 17.44
N ARG A 800 -15.26 -17.07 16.41
CA ARG A 800 -15.97 -17.11 15.12
C ARG A 800 -15.52 -18.29 14.24
N SER A 801 -14.33 -18.83 14.50
CA SER A 801 -13.69 -19.85 13.65
C SER A 801 -14.52 -21.10 13.49
N TRP A 802 -15.02 -21.66 14.59
CA TRP A 802 -15.86 -22.86 14.54
C TRP A 802 -17.18 -22.61 13.82
N LEU A 803 -17.89 -21.52 14.17
CA LEU A 803 -19.14 -21.13 13.51
C LEU A 803 -18.94 -20.90 12.02
N SER A 804 -17.87 -20.21 11.62
CA SER A 804 -17.51 -20.00 10.20
C SER A 804 -17.31 -21.34 9.47
N GLY A 805 -16.74 -22.34 10.15
CA GLY A 805 -16.59 -23.69 9.60
C GLY A 805 -17.93 -24.38 9.30
N LEU A 806 -18.96 -24.12 10.10
CA LEU A 806 -20.29 -24.69 9.88
C LEU A 806 -20.97 -24.16 8.62
N PHE A 807 -20.63 -22.96 8.17
CA PHE A 807 -21.15 -22.39 6.91
C PHE A 807 -20.65 -23.13 5.66
N ALA A 808 -19.57 -23.90 5.77
CA ALA A 808 -19.09 -24.76 4.68
C ALA A 808 -19.89 -26.06 4.53
N LEU A 809 -20.71 -26.42 5.53
CA LEU A 809 -21.51 -27.62 5.52
C LEU A 809 -22.82 -27.42 4.74
N GLU A 810 -23.21 -28.43 3.95
CA GLU A 810 -24.52 -28.43 3.28
C GLU A 810 -25.67 -28.65 4.25
N ASN A 811 -25.45 -29.47 5.29
CA ASN A 811 -26.40 -29.75 6.36
C ASN A 811 -25.69 -29.87 7.70
N LEU A 812 -26.32 -29.41 8.78
CA LEU A 812 -25.82 -29.57 10.12
C LEU A 812 -26.07 -30.97 10.63
N GLU A 813 -25.06 -31.60 11.22
CA GLU A 813 -25.23 -32.81 12.01
C GLU A 813 -25.97 -32.51 13.34
N ALA A 814 -26.59 -33.53 13.93
CA ALA A 814 -27.34 -33.36 15.17
C ALA A 814 -26.49 -32.83 16.34
N ALA A 815 -25.21 -33.18 16.39
CA ALA A 815 -24.27 -32.71 17.40
C ALA A 815 -23.96 -31.19 17.21
N ASP A 816 -23.73 -30.75 15.96
CA ASP A 816 -23.48 -29.34 15.64
C ASP A 816 -24.73 -28.49 15.88
N ARG A 817 -25.92 -29.01 15.52
CA ARG A 817 -27.20 -28.36 15.80
C ARG A 817 -27.45 -28.14 17.29
N ALA A 818 -27.07 -29.10 18.13
CA ALA A 818 -27.17 -28.99 19.59
C ALA A 818 -26.18 -27.98 20.18
N ALA A 819 -25.03 -27.77 19.53
CA ALA A 819 -23.93 -26.92 20.00
C ALA A 819 -23.96 -25.49 19.41
N VAL A 820 -24.72 -25.27 18.32
CA VAL A 820 -24.65 -24.02 17.54
C VAL A 820 -24.97 -22.79 18.37
N LEU A 821 -25.95 -22.83 19.25
CA LEU A 821 -26.28 -21.71 20.15
C LEU A 821 -25.27 -21.53 21.29
N ALA A 822 -24.44 -22.53 21.59
CA ALA A 822 -23.32 -22.37 22.51
C ALA A 822 -22.15 -21.66 21.81
N GLY A 823 -22.13 -21.65 20.49
CA GLY A 823 -21.08 -21.01 19.66
C GLY A 823 -19.74 -21.74 19.74
N ARG A 824 -19.71 -22.97 20.21
CA ARG A 824 -18.50 -23.79 20.35
C ARG A 824 -18.81 -25.27 20.16
N ALA A 825 -17.87 -26.00 19.62
CA ALA A 825 -17.99 -27.45 19.48
C ALA A 825 -18.11 -28.14 20.83
N ILE A 826 -18.77 -29.32 20.83
CA ILE A 826 -18.86 -30.18 21.99
C ILE A 826 -17.50 -30.85 22.28
N GLU A 827 -16.73 -31.16 21.23
CA GLU A 827 -15.42 -31.79 21.35
C GLU A 827 -14.34 -30.78 21.75
N GLN A 828 -13.53 -31.11 22.75
CA GLN A 828 -12.38 -30.31 23.15
C GLN A 828 -11.33 -30.32 22.04
N GLY A 829 -10.85 -29.12 21.64
CA GLY A 829 -9.80 -28.93 20.61
C GLY A 829 -10.30 -28.53 19.22
N ALA A 830 -11.60 -28.47 18.98
CA ALA A 830 -12.17 -28.01 17.73
C ALA A 830 -12.05 -26.49 17.56
N ASP A 831 -11.81 -25.71 18.62
CA ASP A 831 -11.54 -24.29 18.52
C ASP A 831 -10.06 -24.05 18.15
N THR A 832 -9.83 -23.70 16.89
CA THR A 832 -8.50 -23.40 16.34
C THR A 832 -7.94 -22.06 16.80
N GLY A 833 -8.77 -21.20 17.40
CA GLY A 833 -8.43 -19.83 17.77
C GLY A 833 -8.28 -18.89 16.56
N PRO A 834 -7.86 -17.63 16.78
CA PRO A 834 -7.64 -16.67 15.70
C PRO A 834 -6.63 -17.19 14.68
N THR A 835 -6.89 -16.91 13.39
CA THR A 835 -6.05 -17.40 12.30
C THR A 835 -4.66 -16.75 12.34
N VAL A 836 -3.62 -17.56 12.33
CA VAL A 836 -2.21 -17.18 12.22
C VAL A 836 -1.71 -17.44 10.80
N CYS A 837 -1.94 -18.65 10.29
CA CYS A 837 -1.54 -19.00 8.93
C CYS A 837 -2.74 -18.97 7.97
N SER A 838 -2.91 -17.87 7.24
CA SER A 838 -4.00 -17.71 6.27
C SER A 838 -3.90 -18.65 5.07
N CYS A 839 -2.71 -19.16 4.73
CA CYS A 839 -2.54 -20.10 3.61
C CYS A 839 -3.20 -21.47 3.88
N PHE A 840 -3.17 -21.91 5.13
CA PHE A 840 -3.66 -23.24 5.53
C PHE A 840 -4.78 -23.18 6.57
N GLY A 841 -5.26 -21.99 6.92
CA GLY A 841 -6.30 -21.80 7.92
C GLY A 841 -5.90 -22.29 9.33
N VAL A 842 -4.61 -22.17 9.69
CA VAL A 842 -4.12 -22.66 10.99
C VAL A 842 -4.21 -21.56 12.03
N GLY A 843 -4.97 -21.83 13.07
CA GLY A 843 -5.21 -20.90 14.16
C GLY A 843 -4.16 -20.97 15.27
N ARG A 844 -4.20 -19.95 16.14
CA ARG A 844 -3.27 -19.77 17.26
C ARG A 844 -3.32 -20.96 18.24
N ASN A 845 -4.53 -21.42 18.58
CA ASN A 845 -4.68 -22.51 19.54
C ASN A 845 -4.08 -23.80 19.01
N THR A 846 -4.28 -24.10 17.72
CA THR A 846 -3.67 -25.26 17.06
C THR A 846 -2.15 -25.22 17.14
N ILE A 847 -1.54 -24.05 16.90
CA ILE A 847 -0.08 -23.88 16.98
C ILE A 847 0.40 -24.03 18.42
N CYS A 848 -0.23 -23.34 19.39
CA CYS A 848 0.16 -23.38 20.79
C CYS A 848 -0.02 -24.79 21.41
N ASN A 849 -1.08 -25.50 21.04
CA ASN A 849 -1.26 -26.88 21.46
C ASN A 849 -0.18 -27.79 20.89
N ALA A 850 0.12 -27.68 19.60
CA ALA A 850 1.19 -28.45 19.00
C ALA A 850 2.57 -28.18 19.64
N ILE A 851 2.86 -26.91 19.99
CA ILE A 851 4.09 -26.54 20.70
C ILE A 851 4.17 -27.26 22.04
N ARG A 852 3.10 -27.20 22.84
CA ARG A 852 3.03 -27.85 24.16
C ARG A 852 3.07 -29.38 24.09
N ASP A 853 2.19 -29.95 23.28
CA ASP A 853 2.00 -31.42 23.25
C ASP A 853 3.22 -32.16 22.68
N LYS A 854 4.01 -31.51 21.84
CA LYS A 854 5.17 -32.10 21.15
C LYS A 854 6.50 -31.45 21.50
N ASP A 855 6.53 -30.54 22.47
CA ASP A 855 7.72 -29.77 22.90
C ASP A 855 8.49 -29.15 21.71
N LEU A 856 7.74 -28.52 20.75
CA LEU A 856 8.34 -27.94 19.56
C LEU A 856 9.16 -26.70 19.93
N LYS A 857 10.33 -26.53 19.33
CA LYS A 857 11.32 -25.49 19.69
C LYS A 857 11.60 -24.49 18.59
N THR A 858 11.27 -24.86 17.35
CA THR A 858 11.56 -24.05 16.17
C THR A 858 10.33 -23.88 15.29
N ALA A 859 10.32 -22.79 14.52
CA ALA A 859 9.24 -22.56 13.52
C ALA A 859 9.22 -23.65 12.45
N ALA A 860 10.37 -24.25 12.12
CA ALA A 860 10.45 -25.37 11.17
C ALA A 860 9.73 -26.62 11.70
N GLU A 861 9.89 -26.94 12.98
CA GLU A 861 9.17 -28.06 13.65
C GLU A 861 7.65 -27.81 13.70
N VAL A 862 7.24 -26.56 13.98
CA VAL A 862 5.82 -26.16 13.91
C VAL A 862 5.29 -26.33 12.49
N THR A 863 6.06 -25.90 11.48
CA THR A 863 5.69 -26.08 10.07
C THR A 863 5.54 -27.56 9.70
N ALA A 864 6.47 -28.38 10.11
CA ALA A 864 6.40 -29.83 9.85
C ALA A 864 5.16 -30.48 10.54
N CYS A 865 4.76 -29.97 11.70
CA CYS A 865 3.66 -30.52 12.48
C CYS A 865 2.27 -30.07 11.99
N VAL A 866 2.08 -28.74 11.75
CA VAL A 866 0.76 -28.16 11.49
C VAL A 866 0.70 -27.38 10.15
N LYS A 867 1.72 -27.45 9.32
CA LYS A 867 1.89 -26.79 8.01
C LYS A 867 1.97 -25.26 8.07
N ALA A 868 1.72 -24.60 9.21
CA ALA A 868 1.83 -23.16 9.34
C ALA A 868 3.26 -22.69 9.00
N GLY A 869 3.39 -21.69 8.14
CA GLY A 869 4.69 -21.21 7.64
C GLY A 869 5.21 -21.93 6.38
N GLY A 870 4.61 -23.05 5.99
CA GLY A 870 5.14 -23.90 4.92
C GLY A 870 4.90 -23.44 3.48
N ASN A 871 4.00 -22.49 3.24
CA ASN A 871 3.74 -21.95 1.91
C ASN A 871 4.40 -20.58 1.71
N CYS A 872 3.75 -19.49 2.12
CA CYS A 872 4.24 -18.12 1.89
C CYS A 872 5.27 -17.64 2.94
N GLY A 873 5.33 -18.26 4.11
CA GLY A 873 6.23 -17.89 5.20
C GLY A 873 5.87 -16.58 5.94
N SER A 874 4.79 -15.88 5.56
CA SER A 874 4.44 -14.59 6.15
C SER A 874 4.06 -14.66 7.64
N CYS A 875 3.61 -15.82 8.12
CA CYS A 875 3.28 -16.07 9.52
C CYS A 875 4.47 -16.55 10.37
N VAL A 876 5.62 -16.81 9.78
CA VAL A 876 6.80 -17.32 10.52
C VAL A 876 7.23 -16.39 11.67
N PRO A 877 7.29 -15.07 11.50
CA PRO A 877 7.59 -14.16 12.61
C PRO A 877 6.61 -14.33 13.79
N GLU A 878 5.32 -14.47 13.52
CA GLU A 878 4.29 -14.66 14.53
C GLU A 878 4.41 -16.03 15.22
N ILE A 879 4.71 -17.09 14.46
CA ILE A 879 4.99 -18.43 15.02
C ILE A 879 6.18 -18.38 15.98
N LYS A 880 7.24 -17.64 15.65
CA LYS A 880 8.40 -17.47 16.55
C LYS A 880 8.00 -16.78 17.87
N GLN A 881 7.11 -15.78 17.80
CA GLN A 881 6.59 -15.14 19.02
C GLN A 881 5.75 -16.10 19.86
N LEU A 882 4.89 -16.91 19.23
CA LEU A 882 4.10 -17.92 19.93
C LEU A 882 4.98 -18.97 20.62
N LEU A 883 6.07 -19.38 19.99
CA LEU A 883 7.06 -20.28 20.61
C LEU A 883 7.65 -19.68 21.90
N LEU A 884 8.01 -18.38 21.89
CA LEU A 884 8.54 -17.70 23.06
C LEU A 884 7.50 -17.60 24.19
N VAL A 885 6.29 -17.13 23.86
CA VAL A 885 5.22 -16.90 24.85
C VAL A 885 4.72 -18.21 25.46
N THR A 886 4.54 -19.27 24.64
CA THR A 886 4.02 -20.56 25.11
C THR A 886 5.00 -21.24 26.05
N ARG A 887 6.31 -21.12 25.81
CA ARG A 887 7.34 -21.72 26.67
C ARG A 887 7.56 -20.95 27.98
N VAL A 888 7.51 -19.60 27.94
CA VAL A 888 7.60 -18.78 29.16
C VAL A 888 6.41 -19.06 30.10
N ALA A 889 5.25 -19.34 29.56
CA ALA A 889 4.07 -19.70 30.34
C ALA A 889 4.15 -21.09 30.99
N GLU A 890 5.02 -21.98 30.50
CA GLU A 890 5.30 -23.29 31.10
C GLU A 890 6.38 -23.27 32.20
N GLU A 891 7.28 -22.29 32.12
CA GLU A 891 8.36 -22.11 33.12
C GLU A 891 7.90 -21.25 34.32
N ALA A 892 6.74 -20.59 34.25
CA ALA A 892 6.13 -19.77 35.30
C ALA A 892 5.05 -20.53 36.05
#